data_d7e9af4ea134f41bc0e94b9921771202
#
_entry.id   d7e9af4ea134f41bc0e94b9921771202
#
_cell.length_a   1.000
_cell.length_b   1.000
_cell.length_c   1.000
_cell.angle_alpha   90.00
_cell.angle_beta   90.00
_cell.angle_gamma   90.00
#
_symmetry.space_group_name_H-M   'P 1'
#
loop_
_entity.id
_entity.type
_entity.pdbx_description
1 polymer ?
#
loop_
_entity_poly.entity_id
_entity_poly.type
_entity_poly.pdbx_seq_one_letter_code
_entity_poly.pdbx_strand_id
1 'polypeptide(L)'
;MVDDDASVQDEGLVKEISITHHVKEGSEKADTQQFELCKVLGQGSFGKVFLVKKITGPDAGQLYAMKVLKKATLKVRDRMRTKLERDILVEVNHPFIVKLHYAFQTEGKLYLILDFLRGGDLFTRLSKEVMFTEEDVKFYLAELALALDHLHGLGIIYRDLKPENILLDNDGHIKLTDFGLSKESIDDENKAYSFCGTVEYMAPEVVNRRGHTHSADWWSYGVLMFEMLTGTLPFQGKDRKETMTMILKAKLGMPQFLSPEAQSLLRNLFKRNPNNRLGAGPDGVEEIKRHSFFSTIDWNKLYRKEVYPPFKPVIQRPDDTLYFDSEFTAKTPRDSPGVPPSANAHQLFRGFSFVASGVEEESQPPIQSNLNMSSILQQPHRSTLQFTDVYDVKEDIGVGSYSICKRCVHKSTGVDYAVKVFDDGLSVYLVTELLKGGELLDKILRQKFFSEREASAVLHTITKTVEYLHAQGVVHRDLKPSNILYVDESGNPESIRICDFGFAKQLRAENGLLMTPCYTANFVAPEVLKKQGYDAACDIWSLGVLLYTMLTGFTPFANGPEDTPEEILARIGSGKFSLSGGYWNSVSFEAKDLVSKMLHVDPHKRLTAAQVLRHPWIVNKDQLPKYQLNRHDAPHLVKGAMAATYSALNRNVSAVLEPVGCSTLAQRRGVKKLTSTAL
;
A
#
# COMPACT_ATOMS: atom_id res chain seq x y z
N MET A 1 -37.68 -43.43 3.47
CA MET A 1 -38.48 -43.61 2.30
C MET A 1 -39.14 -42.28 2.03
N VAL A 2 -38.83 -41.50 1.10
CA VAL A 2 -38.36 -41.62 -0.29
C VAL A 2 -37.38 -40.46 -0.51
N ASP A 3 -36.27 -40.74 -1.15
CA ASP A 3 -35.33 -39.79 -1.74
C ASP A 3 -36.01 -39.04 -2.88
N ASP A 4 -35.90 -37.70 -2.88
CA ASP A 4 -36.13 -36.90 -4.08
C ASP A 4 -34.87 -36.05 -4.36
N ASP A 5 -33.99 -36.67 -5.12
CA ASP A 5 -32.84 -36.09 -5.76
C ASP A 5 -33.30 -35.40 -7.05
N ALA A 6 -33.78 -34.17 -6.93
CA ALA A 6 -34.12 -33.36 -8.09
C ALA A 6 -32.88 -32.63 -8.59
N SER A 7 -32.15 -33.31 -9.48
CA SER A 7 -31.14 -32.72 -10.35
C SER A 7 -31.80 -31.68 -11.28
N VAL A 8 -31.78 -30.42 -10.90
CA VAL A 8 -32.12 -29.32 -11.81
C VAL A 8 -30.99 -29.20 -12.84
N GLN A 9 -31.28 -29.70 -14.03
CA GLN A 9 -30.49 -29.48 -15.25
C GLN A 9 -30.62 -27.98 -15.60
N ASP A 10 -29.53 -27.21 -15.39
CA ASP A 10 -29.41 -25.83 -15.89
C ASP A 10 -29.02 -25.89 -17.38
N GLU A 11 -29.99 -26.22 -18.25
CA GLU A 11 -29.89 -26.07 -19.70
C GLU A 11 -30.27 -24.64 -20.10
N GLY A 12 -29.52 -23.64 -19.60
CA GLY A 12 -29.53 -22.31 -20.15
C GLY A 12 -28.78 -22.30 -21.49
N LEU A 13 -29.50 -22.03 -22.59
CA LEU A 13 -28.93 -21.76 -23.90
C LEU A 13 -27.77 -20.76 -23.76
N VAL A 14 -26.54 -21.27 -23.89
CA VAL A 14 -25.34 -20.44 -24.03
C VAL A 14 -25.43 -19.81 -25.41
N LYS A 15 -25.85 -18.54 -25.48
CA LYS A 15 -25.59 -17.71 -26.67
C LYS A 15 -24.06 -17.59 -26.76
N GLU A 16 -23.48 -18.24 -27.75
CA GLU A 16 -22.07 -17.98 -28.11
C GLU A 16 -21.97 -16.52 -28.50
N ILE A 17 -21.10 -15.77 -27.83
CA ILE A 17 -20.66 -14.46 -28.31
C ILE A 17 -20.03 -14.74 -29.67
N SER A 18 -20.51 -14.10 -30.72
CA SER A 18 -19.88 -14.19 -32.05
C SER A 18 -18.55 -13.42 -31.93
N ILE A 19 -17.46 -14.18 -31.73
CA ILE A 19 -16.09 -13.66 -31.67
C ILE A 19 -15.82 -13.02 -33.04
N THR A 20 -15.80 -11.71 -33.09
CA THR A 20 -15.54 -10.92 -34.30
C THR A 20 -14.05 -10.92 -34.68
N HIS A 21 -13.18 -11.34 -33.77
CA HIS A 21 -11.73 -11.36 -33.96
C HIS A 21 -11.23 -12.80 -34.12
N HIS A 22 -11.34 -13.33 -35.35
CA HIS A 22 -10.64 -14.55 -35.73
C HIS A 22 -9.17 -14.24 -36.02
N VAL A 23 -8.28 -15.19 -35.70
CA VAL A 23 -6.91 -15.21 -36.25
C VAL A 23 -7.05 -15.11 -37.77
N LYS A 24 -6.57 -14.01 -38.38
CA LYS A 24 -6.56 -13.91 -39.86
C LYS A 24 -5.84 -15.13 -40.44
N GLU A 25 -6.41 -15.73 -41.47
CA GLU A 25 -5.72 -16.79 -42.20
C GLU A 25 -4.39 -16.24 -42.72
N GLY A 26 -3.28 -16.81 -42.25
CA GLY A 26 -1.92 -16.33 -42.56
C GLY A 26 -1.09 -15.78 -41.39
N SER A 27 -1.70 -15.49 -40.24
CA SER A 27 -0.94 -15.08 -39.04
C SER A 27 -0.23 -16.26 -38.40
N GLU A 28 1.06 -16.13 -38.08
CA GLU A 28 1.80 -17.14 -37.32
C GLU A 28 1.13 -17.41 -35.98
N LYS A 29 0.75 -18.66 -35.73
CA LYS A 29 0.22 -19.06 -34.42
C LYS A 29 1.29 -18.94 -33.37
N ALA A 30 0.98 -18.25 -32.27
CA ALA A 30 1.87 -18.22 -31.14
C ALA A 30 2.07 -19.61 -30.52
N ASP A 31 3.28 -19.92 -30.11
CA ASP A 31 3.66 -21.15 -29.41
C ASP A 31 4.66 -20.88 -28.27
N THR A 32 4.98 -21.93 -27.50
CA THR A 32 5.91 -21.84 -26.38
C THR A 32 7.35 -21.50 -26.77
N GLN A 33 7.76 -21.79 -28.01
CA GLN A 33 9.14 -21.57 -28.47
C GLN A 33 9.42 -20.08 -28.72
N GLN A 34 8.37 -19.28 -28.85
CA GLN A 34 8.47 -17.86 -29.06
C GLN A 34 8.67 -17.05 -27.76
N PHE A 35 8.64 -17.71 -26.60
CA PHE A 35 8.71 -17.06 -25.27
C PHE A 35 9.78 -17.68 -24.39
N GLU A 36 10.73 -16.87 -23.95
CA GLU A 36 11.74 -17.23 -22.97
C GLU A 36 11.18 -17.04 -21.54
N LEU A 37 11.30 -18.06 -20.68
CA LEU A 37 10.89 -17.98 -19.28
C LEU A 37 11.94 -17.21 -18.47
N CYS A 38 11.55 -16.08 -17.88
CA CYS A 38 12.47 -15.23 -17.09
C CYS A 38 12.35 -15.50 -15.58
N LYS A 39 11.13 -15.44 -15.02
CA LYS A 39 10.87 -15.61 -13.57
C LYS A 39 9.50 -16.24 -13.33
N VAL A 40 9.27 -16.76 -12.13
CA VAL A 40 7.93 -17.14 -11.66
C VAL A 40 7.31 -15.94 -10.95
N LEU A 41 6.14 -15.48 -11.40
CA LEU A 41 5.40 -14.37 -10.80
C LEU A 41 4.40 -14.85 -9.73
N GLY A 42 3.84 -16.07 -9.94
CA GLY A 42 2.87 -16.64 -9.03
C GLY A 42 2.57 -18.10 -9.32
N GLN A 43 1.98 -18.79 -8.36
CA GLN A 43 1.57 -20.17 -8.48
C GLN A 43 0.27 -20.40 -7.74
N GLY A 44 -0.77 -20.83 -8.45
CA GLY A 44 -2.08 -21.19 -7.89
C GLY A 44 -2.40 -22.67 -8.03
N SER A 45 -3.62 -23.05 -7.61
CA SER A 45 -4.11 -24.43 -7.64
C SER A 45 -4.21 -25.01 -9.06
N PHE A 46 -4.40 -24.16 -10.07
CA PHE A 46 -4.66 -24.59 -11.45
C PHE A 46 -3.46 -24.39 -12.37
N GLY A 47 -2.44 -23.61 -11.96
CA GLY A 47 -1.31 -23.30 -12.84
C GLY A 47 -0.27 -22.40 -12.25
N LYS A 48 0.59 -21.89 -13.12
CA LYS A 48 1.67 -20.95 -12.80
C LYS A 48 1.57 -19.72 -13.69
N VAL A 49 2.06 -18.61 -13.17
CA VAL A 49 2.28 -17.38 -13.93
C VAL A 49 3.77 -17.11 -14.02
N PHE A 50 4.27 -16.87 -15.22
CA PHE A 50 5.66 -16.59 -15.49
C PHE A 50 5.82 -15.18 -16.07
N LEU A 51 6.87 -14.50 -15.72
CA LEU A 51 7.44 -13.44 -16.53
C LEU A 51 8.14 -14.08 -17.71
N VAL A 52 7.77 -13.66 -18.92
CA VAL A 52 8.35 -14.17 -20.16
C VAL A 52 8.79 -13.03 -21.07
N LYS A 53 9.81 -13.29 -21.87
CA LYS A 53 10.30 -12.39 -22.91
C LYS A 53 9.97 -12.99 -24.27
N LYS A 54 9.34 -12.22 -25.13
CA LYS A 54 9.11 -12.61 -26.54
C LYS A 54 10.44 -12.59 -27.27
N ILE A 55 10.76 -13.67 -27.98
CA ILE A 55 12.06 -13.82 -28.65
C ILE A 55 11.96 -13.74 -30.19
N THR A 56 10.77 -13.84 -30.76
CA THR A 56 10.53 -13.76 -32.20
C THR A 56 9.37 -12.84 -32.51
N GLY A 57 9.27 -12.37 -33.76
CA GLY A 57 8.17 -11.53 -34.24
C GLY A 57 8.44 -10.02 -34.04
N PRO A 58 7.46 -9.17 -34.42
CA PRO A 58 7.61 -7.71 -34.36
C PRO A 58 7.78 -7.14 -32.95
N ASP A 59 7.26 -7.86 -31.95
CA ASP A 59 7.35 -7.52 -30.52
C ASP A 59 8.50 -8.28 -29.81
N ALA A 60 9.48 -8.77 -30.53
CA ALA A 60 10.66 -9.42 -29.95
C ALA A 60 11.37 -8.48 -28.95
N GLY A 61 11.67 -9.00 -27.75
CA GLY A 61 12.22 -8.23 -26.64
C GLY A 61 11.18 -7.76 -25.62
N GLN A 62 9.89 -7.72 -25.97
CA GLN A 62 8.81 -7.33 -25.08
C GLN A 62 8.60 -8.36 -23.95
N LEU A 63 8.27 -7.85 -22.76
CA LEU A 63 7.99 -8.67 -21.58
C LEU A 63 6.49 -8.79 -21.36
N TYR A 64 6.04 -10.00 -21.02
CA TYR A 64 4.66 -10.36 -20.78
C TYR A 64 4.51 -11.22 -19.53
N ALA A 65 3.30 -11.26 -18.98
CA ALA A 65 2.89 -12.27 -18.01
C ALA A 65 2.25 -13.46 -18.73
N MET A 66 2.80 -14.65 -18.55
CA MET A 66 2.28 -15.89 -19.16
C MET A 66 1.59 -16.74 -18.09
N LYS A 67 0.26 -16.80 -18.15
CA LYS A 67 -0.57 -17.68 -17.31
C LYS A 67 -0.66 -19.05 -17.97
N VAL A 68 -0.17 -20.08 -17.27
CA VAL A 68 -0.13 -21.47 -17.75
C VAL A 68 -1.06 -22.34 -16.93
N LEU A 69 -2.01 -22.99 -17.58
CA LEU A 69 -3.03 -23.83 -16.96
C LEU A 69 -2.90 -25.27 -17.46
N LYS A 70 -2.95 -26.25 -16.55
CA LYS A 70 -2.85 -27.67 -16.90
C LYS A 70 -4.25 -28.24 -17.20
N LYS A 71 -4.53 -28.64 -18.42
CA LYS A 71 -5.85 -29.20 -18.82
C LYS A 71 -6.29 -30.38 -17.95
N ALA A 72 -5.36 -31.24 -17.55
CA ALA A 72 -5.66 -32.45 -16.75
C ALA A 72 -6.10 -32.11 -15.30
N THR A 73 -5.69 -30.96 -14.75
CA THR A 73 -6.06 -30.54 -13.38
C THR A 73 -7.37 -29.76 -13.36
N LEU A 74 -7.84 -29.26 -14.50
CA LEU A 74 -9.09 -28.50 -14.59
C LEU A 74 -10.30 -29.46 -14.55
N LYS A 75 -11.17 -29.25 -13.56
CA LYS A 75 -12.51 -29.88 -13.53
C LYS A 75 -13.36 -29.34 -14.69
N VAL A 76 -14.43 -30.03 -15.06
CA VAL A 76 -15.31 -29.61 -16.16
C VAL A 76 -15.75 -28.15 -16.02
N ARG A 77 -16.19 -27.75 -14.82
CA ARG A 77 -16.59 -26.39 -14.52
C ARG A 77 -15.46 -25.37 -14.70
N ASP A 78 -14.22 -25.74 -14.32
CA ASP A 78 -13.08 -24.82 -14.43
C ASP A 78 -12.59 -24.70 -15.88
N ARG A 79 -12.79 -25.70 -16.71
CA ARG A 79 -12.53 -25.64 -18.15
C ARG A 79 -13.42 -24.62 -18.86
N MET A 80 -14.71 -24.61 -18.53
CA MET A 80 -15.65 -23.61 -19.06
C MET A 80 -15.27 -22.20 -18.61
N ARG A 81 -14.90 -22.03 -17.35
CA ARG A 81 -14.44 -20.77 -16.81
C ARG A 81 -13.18 -20.23 -17.51
N THR A 82 -12.22 -21.11 -17.79
CA THR A 82 -10.99 -20.72 -18.50
C THR A 82 -11.27 -20.31 -19.95
N LYS A 83 -12.20 -20.99 -20.62
CA LYS A 83 -12.64 -20.59 -21.97
C LYS A 83 -13.32 -19.22 -21.90
N LEU A 84 -14.23 -19.02 -20.97
CA LEU A 84 -14.93 -17.76 -20.75
C LEU A 84 -13.97 -16.61 -20.43
N GLU A 85 -12.98 -16.85 -19.55
CA GLU A 85 -11.93 -15.86 -19.26
C GLU A 85 -11.22 -15.39 -20.52
N ARG A 86 -10.83 -16.34 -21.40
CA ARG A 86 -10.19 -16.00 -22.66
C ARG A 86 -11.15 -15.23 -23.60
N ASP A 87 -12.40 -15.65 -23.70
CA ASP A 87 -13.38 -15.04 -24.60
C ASP A 87 -13.68 -13.59 -24.17
N ILE A 88 -13.86 -13.33 -22.89
CA ILE A 88 -14.00 -11.97 -22.34
C ILE A 88 -12.75 -11.13 -22.65
N LEU A 89 -11.55 -11.64 -22.39
CA LEU A 89 -10.30 -10.89 -22.59
C LEU A 89 -10.01 -10.59 -24.07
N VAL A 90 -10.58 -11.34 -25.00
CA VAL A 90 -10.50 -11.06 -26.44
C VAL A 90 -11.37 -9.85 -26.81
N GLU A 91 -12.58 -9.74 -26.24
CA GLU A 91 -13.56 -8.68 -26.57
C GLU A 91 -13.29 -7.37 -25.80
N VAL A 92 -12.69 -7.45 -24.59
CA VAL A 92 -12.50 -6.31 -23.71
C VAL A 92 -11.25 -5.53 -24.09
N ASN A 93 -11.43 -4.23 -24.43
CA ASN A 93 -10.33 -3.28 -24.61
C ASN A 93 -10.58 -2.01 -23.80
N HIS A 94 -9.94 -1.92 -22.64
CA HIS A 94 -10.16 -0.80 -21.71
C HIS A 94 -8.87 -0.43 -20.96
N PRO A 95 -8.59 0.87 -20.71
CA PRO A 95 -7.33 1.30 -20.06
C PRO A 95 -7.11 0.70 -18.68
N PHE A 96 -8.17 0.32 -17.94
CA PHE A 96 -8.10 -0.22 -16.57
C PHE A 96 -8.46 -1.71 -16.49
N ILE A 97 -8.36 -2.44 -17.60
CA ILE A 97 -8.51 -3.89 -17.66
C ILE A 97 -7.25 -4.48 -18.31
N VAL A 98 -6.80 -5.64 -17.81
CA VAL A 98 -5.61 -6.32 -18.36
C VAL A 98 -5.86 -6.71 -19.82
N LYS A 99 -4.85 -6.51 -20.69
CA LYS A 99 -4.95 -6.86 -22.11
C LYS A 99 -4.40 -8.28 -22.35
N LEU A 100 -5.12 -9.04 -23.17
CA LEU A 100 -4.66 -10.30 -23.72
C LEU A 100 -3.96 -10.05 -25.07
N HIS A 101 -2.71 -10.47 -25.19
CA HIS A 101 -1.91 -10.32 -26.40
C HIS A 101 -1.93 -11.60 -27.25
N TYR A 102 -1.75 -12.74 -26.61
CA TYR A 102 -1.77 -14.04 -27.27
C TYR A 102 -2.48 -15.08 -26.40
N ALA A 103 -3.17 -16.01 -27.03
CA ALA A 103 -3.61 -17.24 -26.39
C ALA A 103 -3.26 -18.43 -27.30
N PHE A 104 -2.74 -19.48 -26.72
CA PHE A 104 -2.42 -20.71 -27.45
C PHE A 104 -2.48 -21.92 -26.51
N GLN A 105 -2.38 -23.11 -27.10
CA GLN A 105 -2.50 -24.35 -26.36
C GLN A 105 -1.53 -25.42 -26.88
N THR A 106 -1.09 -26.26 -25.97
CA THR A 106 -0.46 -27.54 -26.28
C THR A 106 -1.42 -28.69 -25.97
N GLU A 107 -1.04 -29.92 -26.21
CA GLU A 107 -1.87 -31.07 -25.88
C GLU A 107 -2.33 -31.06 -24.41
N GLY A 108 -1.43 -30.77 -23.46
CA GLY A 108 -1.72 -30.82 -22.03
C GLY A 108 -1.99 -29.50 -21.36
N LYS A 109 -1.82 -28.33 -22.01
CA LYS A 109 -1.84 -27.03 -21.39
C LYS A 109 -2.49 -25.93 -22.20
N LEU A 110 -2.92 -24.87 -21.50
CA LEU A 110 -3.40 -23.61 -22.04
C LEU A 110 -2.47 -22.48 -21.60
N TYR A 111 -2.26 -21.51 -22.47
CA TYR A 111 -1.39 -20.36 -22.25
C TYR A 111 -2.13 -19.08 -22.60
N LEU A 112 -2.14 -18.12 -21.68
CA LEU A 112 -2.63 -16.76 -21.87
C LEU A 112 -1.46 -15.82 -21.68
N ILE A 113 -1.17 -14.99 -22.66
CA ILE A 113 -0.10 -13.98 -22.62
C ILE A 113 -0.74 -12.62 -22.41
N LEU A 114 -0.50 -12.03 -21.25
CA LEU A 114 -1.13 -10.84 -20.72
C LEU A 114 -0.13 -9.72 -20.52
N ASP A 115 -0.61 -8.49 -20.28
CA ASP A 115 0.22 -7.38 -19.83
C ASP A 115 1.08 -7.80 -18.63
N PHE A 116 2.37 -7.44 -18.63
CA PHE A 116 3.20 -7.54 -17.43
C PHE A 116 3.10 -6.25 -16.61
N LEU A 117 2.41 -6.31 -15.48
CA LEU A 117 2.06 -5.21 -14.61
C LEU A 117 2.99 -5.19 -13.40
N ARG A 118 3.93 -4.24 -13.36
CA ARG A 118 5.05 -4.26 -12.40
C ARG A 118 4.71 -3.72 -11.02
N GLY A 119 3.58 -3.03 -10.85
CA GLY A 119 3.19 -2.43 -9.57
C GLY A 119 2.66 -3.40 -8.52
N GLY A 120 2.55 -4.70 -8.86
CA GLY A 120 1.98 -5.73 -7.99
C GLY A 120 0.46 -5.59 -7.82
N ASP A 121 -0.10 -6.31 -6.85
CA ASP A 121 -1.53 -6.28 -6.56
C ASP A 121 -1.88 -5.28 -5.44
N LEU A 122 -3.13 -4.82 -5.45
CA LEU A 122 -3.63 -3.83 -4.49
C LEU A 122 -3.72 -4.41 -3.07
N PHE A 123 -3.90 -5.76 -2.94
CA PHE A 123 -3.90 -6.41 -1.64
C PHE A 123 -2.54 -6.34 -0.96
N THR A 124 -1.46 -6.66 -1.68
CA THR A 124 -0.08 -6.58 -1.17
C THR A 124 0.23 -5.15 -0.73
N ARG A 125 -0.21 -4.15 -1.49
CA ARG A 125 -0.04 -2.76 -1.12
C ARG A 125 -0.87 -2.39 0.12
N LEU A 126 -2.16 -2.74 0.16
CA LEU A 126 -3.04 -2.48 1.30
C LEU A 126 -2.53 -3.17 2.58
N SER A 127 -1.92 -4.36 2.45
CA SER A 127 -1.30 -5.07 3.57
C SER A 127 -0.12 -4.33 4.17
N LYS A 128 0.65 -3.59 3.35
CA LYS A 128 1.78 -2.76 3.81
C LYS A 128 1.33 -1.43 4.40
N GLU A 129 0.36 -0.77 3.77
CA GLU A 129 -0.15 0.54 4.17
C GLU A 129 -1.20 0.44 5.30
N VAL A 130 -1.76 -0.75 5.55
CA VAL A 130 -2.87 -1.07 6.46
C VAL A 130 -4.20 -0.48 6.01
N MET A 131 -4.23 0.78 5.59
CA MET A 131 -5.38 1.48 5.02
C MET A 131 -4.90 2.62 4.13
N PHE A 132 -5.76 3.10 3.25
CA PHE A 132 -5.49 4.22 2.34
C PHE A 132 -6.22 5.49 2.78
N THR A 133 -5.74 6.64 2.32
CA THR A 133 -6.46 7.91 2.47
C THR A 133 -7.73 7.92 1.61
N GLU A 134 -8.70 8.76 1.93
CA GLU A 134 -9.91 8.90 1.10
C GLU A 134 -9.59 9.34 -0.34
N GLU A 135 -8.55 10.15 -0.54
CA GLU A 135 -8.10 10.56 -1.86
C GLU A 135 -7.49 9.39 -2.66
N ASP A 136 -6.67 8.55 -2.02
CA ASP A 136 -6.12 7.35 -2.66
C ASP A 136 -7.26 6.39 -3.04
N VAL A 137 -8.23 6.20 -2.13
CA VAL A 137 -9.40 5.35 -2.36
C VAL A 137 -10.28 5.90 -3.47
N LYS A 138 -10.52 7.21 -3.48
CA LYS A 138 -11.28 7.91 -4.52
C LYS A 138 -10.67 7.67 -5.91
N PHE A 139 -9.35 7.79 -6.03
CA PHE A 139 -8.64 7.56 -7.29
C PHE A 139 -8.84 6.12 -7.79
N TYR A 140 -8.52 5.11 -6.95
CA TYR A 140 -8.64 3.72 -7.37
C TYR A 140 -10.07 3.30 -7.66
N LEU A 141 -11.02 3.77 -6.85
CA LEU A 141 -12.44 3.49 -7.06
C LEU A 141 -12.95 4.16 -8.34
N ALA A 142 -12.51 5.36 -8.68
CA ALA A 142 -12.93 6.02 -9.90
C ALA A 142 -12.46 5.25 -11.15
N GLU A 143 -11.20 4.79 -11.19
CA GLU A 143 -10.71 3.95 -12.28
C GLU A 143 -11.47 2.62 -12.36
N LEU A 144 -11.74 2.01 -11.20
CA LEU A 144 -12.48 0.77 -11.11
C LEU A 144 -13.94 0.92 -11.56
N ALA A 145 -14.59 2.06 -11.26
CA ALA A 145 -15.94 2.35 -11.74
C ALA A 145 -16.01 2.37 -13.27
N LEU A 146 -15.00 2.97 -13.93
CA LEU A 146 -14.90 2.96 -15.39
C LEU A 146 -14.68 1.55 -15.97
N ALA A 147 -13.89 0.73 -15.31
CA ALA A 147 -13.65 -0.66 -15.71
C ALA A 147 -14.92 -1.52 -15.60
N LEU A 148 -15.64 -1.40 -14.47
CA LEU A 148 -16.89 -2.12 -14.25
C LEU A 148 -18.00 -1.67 -15.20
N ASP A 149 -18.11 -0.36 -15.46
CA ASP A 149 -19.06 0.21 -16.42
C ASP A 149 -18.87 -0.39 -17.82
N HIS A 150 -17.63 -0.48 -18.26
CA HIS A 150 -17.31 -1.10 -19.55
C HIS A 150 -17.75 -2.57 -19.62
N LEU A 151 -17.50 -3.35 -18.56
CA LEU A 151 -17.93 -4.75 -18.47
C LEU A 151 -19.46 -4.87 -18.46
N HIS A 152 -20.14 -4.04 -17.65
CA HIS A 152 -21.60 -4.03 -17.54
C HIS A 152 -22.26 -3.63 -18.87
N GLY A 153 -21.66 -2.67 -19.60
CA GLY A 153 -22.09 -2.30 -20.95
C GLY A 153 -21.99 -3.43 -21.98
N LEU A 154 -21.08 -4.40 -21.75
CA LEU A 154 -20.97 -5.62 -22.54
C LEU A 154 -21.85 -6.77 -22.01
N GLY A 155 -22.68 -6.51 -20.99
CA GLY A 155 -23.50 -7.56 -20.36
C GLY A 155 -22.70 -8.53 -19.48
N ILE A 156 -21.51 -8.16 -19.02
CA ILE A 156 -20.63 -9.00 -18.23
C ILE A 156 -20.69 -8.57 -16.75
N ILE A 157 -21.00 -9.50 -15.84
CA ILE A 157 -20.84 -9.31 -14.39
C ILE A 157 -19.49 -9.89 -13.99
N TYR A 158 -18.68 -9.12 -13.25
CA TYR A 158 -17.33 -9.53 -12.87
C TYR A 158 -17.31 -10.56 -11.72
N ARG A 159 -18.04 -10.36 -10.64
CA ARG A 159 -18.35 -11.29 -9.51
C ARG A 159 -17.19 -11.68 -8.58
N ASP A 160 -15.96 -11.30 -8.84
CA ASP A 160 -14.82 -11.61 -7.95
C ASP A 160 -13.98 -10.36 -7.65
N LEU A 161 -14.68 -9.24 -7.41
CA LEU A 161 -14.02 -7.99 -7.08
C LEU A 161 -13.41 -8.08 -5.69
N LYS A 162 -12.09 -7.97 -5.62
CA LYS A 162 -11.27 -7.98 -4.40
C LYS A 162 -9.89 -7.38 -4.72
N PRO A 163 -9.13 -6.90 -3.70
CA PRO A 163 -7.84 -6.23 -3.96
C PRO A 163 -6.79 -7.14 -4.63
N GLU A 164 -6.87 -8.46 -4.47
CA GLU A 164 -5.96 -9.41 -5.13
C GLU A 164 -6.11 -9.44 -6.64
N ASN A 165 -7.30 -9.12 -7.16
CA ASN A 165 -7.61 -9.12 -8.57
C ASN A 165 -7.46 -7.73 -9.23
N ILE A 166 -6.90 -6.76 -8.51
CA ILE A 166 -6.61 -5.42 -8.99
C ILE A 166 -5.09 -5.25 -8.97
N LEU A 167 -4.48 -5.23 -10.14
CA LEU A 167 -3.05 -5.01 -10.30
C LEU A 167 -2.77 -3.53 -10.59
N LEU A 168 -1.55 -3.10 -10.34
CA LEU A 168 -1.07 -1.77 -10.65
C LEU A 168 -0.10 -1.83 -11.84
N ASP A 169 -0.30 -0.96 -12.82
CA ASP A 169 0.62 -0.84 -13.93
C ASP A 169 1.90 -0.08 -13.55
N ASN A 170 2.75 0.19 -14.52
CA ASN A 170 4.06 0.81 -14.31
C ASN A 170 3.98 2.26 -13.77
N ASP A 171 2.86 2.92 -13.97
CA ASP A 171 2.62 4.29 -13.52
C ASP A 171 1.77 4.35 -12.24
N GLY A 172 1.17 3.24 -11.83
CA GLY A 172 0.35 3.13 -10.63
C GLY A 172 -1.16 3.17 -10.89
N HIS A 173 -1.59 3.13 -12.16
CA HIS A 173 -2.99 2.95 -12.54
C HIS A 173 -3.42 1.50 -12.34
N ILE A 174 -4.71 1.29 -12.05
CA ILE A 174 -5.21 -0.08 -11.87
C ILE A 174 -5.35 -0.84 -13.20
N LYS A 175 -5.28 -2.15 -13.08
CA LYS A 175 -5.67 -3.10 -14.12
C LYS A 175 -6.45 -4.25 -13.48
N LEU A 176 -7.74 -4.36 -13.82
CA LEU A 176 -8.59 -5.46 -13.38
C LEU A 176 -8.20 -6.74 -14.12
N THR A 177 -8.07 -7.86 -13.39
CA THR A 177 -7.63 -9.16 -13.91
C THR A 177 -8.50 -10.31 -13.39
N ASP A 178 -8.26 -11.53 -13.84
CA ASP A 178 -8.92 -12.78 -13.39
C ASP A 178 -10.45 -12.82 -13.62
N PHE A 179 -10.85 -13.08 -14.86
CA PHE A 179 -12.25 -13.15 -15.30
C PHE A 179 -12.86 -14.58 -15.17
N GLY A 180 -12.15 -15.51 -14.55
CA GLY A 180 -12.59 -16.91 -14.43
C GLY A 180 -13.89 -17.13 -13.65
N LEU A 181 -14.38 -16.12 -12.93
CA LEU A 181 -15.68 -16.16 -12.25
C LEU A 181 -16.74 -15.23 -12.87
N SER A 182 -16.42 -14.50 -13.93
CA SER A 182 -17.34 -13.61 -14.61
C SER A 182 -18.52 -14.36 -15.27
N LYS A 183 -19.58 -13.67 -15.63
CA LYS A 183 -20.70 -14.22 -16.37
C LYS A 183 -21.17 -13.22 -17.42
N GLU A 184 -21.46 -13.74 -18.60
CA GLU A 184 -21.92 -12.99 -19.77
C GLU A 184 -23.45 -13.07 -19.94
N SER A 185 -23.95 -12.24 -20.83
CA SER A 185 -25.34 -12.19 -21.29
C SER A 185 -26.34 -11.98 -20.16
N ILE A 186 -26.01 -11.06 -19.24
CA ILE A 186 -26.90 -10.64 -18.16
C ILE A 186 -27.63 -9.39 -18.57
N ASP A 187 -28.93 -9.44 -18.50
CA ASP A 187 -29.86 -8.31 -18.65
C ASP A 187 -30.92 -8.38 -17.53
N ASP A 188 -31.92 -7.48 -17.57
CA ASP A 188 -32.98 -7.42 -16.54
C ASP A 188 -33.84 -8.68 -16.50
N GLU A 189 -33.91 -9.46 -17.59
CA GLU A 189 -34.68 -10.72 -17.69
C GLU A 189 -33.82 -11.94 -17.33
N ASN A 190 -32.50 -11.92 -17.65
CA ASN A 190 -31.58 -13.01 -17.44
C ASN A 190 -30.67 -12.79 -16.25
N LYS A 191 -31.00 -13.38 -15.10
CA LYS A 191 -30.22 -13.29 -13.85
C LYS A 191 -29.24 -14.45 -13.69
N ALA A 192 -28.10 -14.18 -13.03
CA ALA A 192 -27.17 -15.22 -12.61
C ALA A 192 -27.60 -15.84 -11.26
N TYR A 193 -27.50 -17.16 -11.13
CA TYR A 193 -27.88 -17.90 -9.92
C TYR A 193 -26.69 -18.64 -9.26
N SER A 194 -25.54 -18.67 -9.90
CA SER A 194 -24.38 -19.41 -9.41
C SER A 194 -23.79 -18.78 -8.15
N PHE A 195 -23.51 -19.60 -7.15
CA PHE A 195 -22.84 -19.20 -5.91
C PHE A 195 -21.32 -19.27 -6.14
N CYS A 196 -20.67 -18.12 -6.36
CA CYS A 196 -19.23 -18.02 -6.61
C CYS A 196 -18.66 -16.69 -6.07
N GLY A 197 -17.34 -16.62 -5.97
CA GLY A 197 -16.61 -15.46 -5.43
C GLY A 197 -16.14 -15.69 -3.99
N THR A 198 -15.44 -14.69 -3.46
CA THR A 198 -14.96 -14.63 -2.08
C THR A 198 -16.10 -14.17 -1.17
N VAL A 199 -16.45 -14.95 -0.14
CA VAL A 199 -17.70 -14.78 0.63
C VAL A 199 -17.82 -13.38 1.22
N GLU A 200 -16.75 -12.82 1.72
CA GLU A 200 -16.69 -11.51 2.37
C GLU A 200 -17.10 -10.36 1.45
N TYR A 201 -16.97 -10.56 0.12
CA TYR A 201 -17.33 -9.58 -0.91
C TYR A 201 -18.69 -9.85 -1.57
N MET A 202 -19.32 -10.99 -1.27
CA MET A 202 -20.60 -11.37 -1.90
C MET A 202 -21.75 -10.46 -1.49
N ALA A 203 -22.55 -10.08 -2.48
CA ALA A 203 -23.79 -9.36 -2.25
C ALA A 203 -24.87 -10.24 -1.59
N PRO A 204 -25.81 -9.66 -0.83
CA PRO A 204 -26.88 -10.41 -0.16
C PRO A 204 -27.71 -11.30 -1.09
N GLU A 205 -28.00 -10.85 -2.30
CA GLU A 205 -28.74 -11.60 -3.33
C GLU A 205 -27.95 -12.80 -3.86
N VAL A 206 -26.61 -12.72 -3.90
CA VAL A 206 -25.71 -13.85 -4.25
C VAL A 206 -25.72 -14.88 -3.12
N VAL A 207 -25.60 -14.42 -1.86
CA VAL A 207 -25.67 -15.29 -0.67
C VAL A 207 -27.00 -16.01 -0.58
N ASN A 208 -28.11 -15.33 -0.86
CA ASN A 208 -29.47 -15.88 -0.83
C ASN A 208 -29.86 -16.68 -2.10
N ARG A 209 -29.02 -16.72 -3.14
CA ARG A 209 -29.32 -17.39 -4.43
C ARG A 209 -30.65 -16.92 -5.07
N ARG A 210 -30.96 -15.64 -4.96
CA ARG A 210 -32.21 -15.04 -5.51
C ARG A 210 -32.09 -14.54 -6.94
N GLY A 211 -30.98 -14.89 -7.61
CA GLY A 211 -30.61 -14.30 -8.89
C GLY A 211 -29.98 -12.91 -8.70
N HIS A 212 -28.90 -12.65 -9.42
CA HIS A 212 -28.15 -11.40 -9.31
C HIS A 212 -27.78 -10.87 -10.69
N THR A 213 -27.60 -9.54 -10.75
CA THR A 213 -27.22 -8.78 -11.93
C THR A 213 -25.94 -7.99 -11.63
N HIS A 214 -25.56 -7.07 -12.50
CA HIS A 214 -24.43 -6.15 -12.33
C HIS A 214 -24.44 -5.39 -10.98
N SER A 215 -25.62 -5.19 -10.37
CA SER A 215 -25.71 -4.57 -9.04
C SER A 215 -24.93 -5.31 -7.95
N ALA A 216 -24.63 -6.60 -8.12
CA ALA A 216 -23.80 -7.36 -7.19
C ALA A 216 -22.36 -6.87 -7.16
N ASP A 217 -21.81 -6.41 -8.30
CA ASP A 217 -20.45 -5.84 -8.37
C ASP A 217 -20.38 -4.51 -7.58
N TRP A 218 -21.43 -3.70 -7.57
CA TRP A 218 -21.48 -2.47 -6.78
C TRP A 218 -21.51 -2.71 -5.27
N TRP A 219 -22.07 -3.83 -4.81
CA TRP A 219 -21.88 -4.23 -3.42
C TRP A 219 -20.43 -4.58 -3.11
N SER A 220 -19.80 -5.40 -3.94
CA SER A 220 -18.39 -5.77 -3.79
C SER A 220 -17.45 -4.55 -3.86
N TYR A 221 -17.79 -3.57 -4.71
CA TYR A 221 -17.14 -2.26 -4.79
C TYR A 221 -17.24 -1.49 -3.46
N GLY A 222 -18.40 -1.53 -2.80
CA GLY A 222 -18.58 -0.99 -1.44
C GLY A 222 -17.75 -1.70 -0.39
N VAL A 223 -17.63 -3.05 -0.47
CA VAL A 223 -16.77 -3.83 0.44
C VAL A 223 -15.31 -3.45 0.26
N LEU A 224 -14.85 -3.34 -0.98
CA LEU A 224 -13.50 -2.91 -1.31
C LEU A 224 -13.21 -1.48 -0.80
N MET A 225 -14.15 -0.54 -1.02
CA MET A 225 -14.05 0.83 -0.48
C MET A 225 -13.86 0.81 1.03
N PHE A 226 -14.72 0.08 1.72
CA PHE A 226 -14.66 0.00 3.19
C PHE A 226 -13.34 -0.59 3.66
N GLU A 227 -12.87 -1.67 3.05
CA GLU A 227 -11.62 -2.32 3.40
C GLU A 227 -10.41 -1.41 3.13
N MET A 228 -10.36 -0.71 2.00
CA MET A 228 -9.29 0.25 1.72
C MET A 228 -9.26 1.40 2.72
N LEU A 229 -10.42 1.91 3.14
CA LEU A 229 -10.54 3.03 4.10
C LEU A 229 -10.25 2.63 5.55
N THR A 230 -10.47 1.38 5.93
CA THR A 230 -10.43 0.94 7.34
C THR A 230 -9.41 -0.15 7.63
N GLY A 231 -8.86 -0.79 6.60
CA GLY A 231 -8.02 -1.98 6.72
C GLY A 231 -8.78 -3.21 7.27
N THR A 232 -10.12 -3.18 7.31
CA THR A 232 -10.97 -4.26 7.82
C THR A 232 -12.16 -4.50 6.91
N LEU A 233 -12.66 -5.73 6.90
CA LEU A 233 -13.89 -6.06 6.16
C LEU A 233 -15.14 -5.58 6.89
N PRO A 234 -16.17 -5.08 6.19
CA PRO A 234 -17.40 -4.58 6.83
C PRO A 234 -18.25 -5.69 7.48
N PHE A 235 -18.18 -6.90 6.93
CA PHE A 235 -18.92 -8.07 7.41
C PHE A 235 -17.96 -9.26 7.46
N GLN A 236 -17.53 -9.61 8.66
CA GLN A 236 -16.64 -10.75 8.89
C GLN A 236 -17.01 -11.45 10.19
N GLY A 237 -17.47 -12.70 10.09
CA GLY A 237 -17.74 -13.60 11.20
C GLY A 237 -16.56 -14.54 11.48
N LYS A 238 -16.71 -15.39 12.50
CA LYS A 238 -15.70 -16.40 12.87
C LYS A 238 -15.59 -17.51 11.81
N ASP A 239 -16.63 -17.74 11.09
CA ASP A 239 -16.70 -18.73 10.01
C ASP A 239 -17.53 -18.19 8.82
N ARG A 240 -17.53 -18.96 7.74
CA ARG A 240 -18.26 -18.64 6.50
C ARG A 240 -19.75 -18.44 6.74
N LYS A 241 -20.39 -19.23 7.62
CA LYS A 241 -21.83 -19.18 7.90
C LYS A 241 -22.19 -17.92 8.68
N GLU A 242 -21.37 -17.55 9.65
CA GLU A 242 -21.54 -16.31 10.40
C GLU A 242 -21.34 -15.09 9.51
N THR A 243 -20.29 -15.08 8.66
CA THR A 243 -20.08 -14.02 7.67
C THR A 243 -21.28 -13.83 6.76
N MET A 244 -21.83 -14.92 6.21
CA MET A 244 -23.06 -14.87 5.41
C MET A 244 -24.25 -14.28 6.20
N THR A 245 -24.38 -14.64 7.47
CA THR A 245 -25.45 -14.11 8.34
C THR A 245 -25.27 -12.61 8.56
N MET A 246 -24.03 -12.15 8.74
CA MET A 246 -23.71 -10.73 8.89
C MET A 246 -24.03 -9.94 7.61
N ILE A 247 -23.65 -10.44 6.44
CA ILE A 247 -23.99 -9.83 5.14
C ILE A 247 -25.50 -9.62 5.01
N LEU A 248 -26.29 -10.62 5.41
CA LEU A 248 -27.74 -10.59 5.28
C LEU A 248 -28.42 -9.68 6.31
N LYS A 249 -27.92 -9.60 7.54
CA LYS A 249 -28.66 -9.04 8.67
C LYS A 249 -27.95 -7.99 9.50
N ALA A 250 -26.60 -8.01 9.61
CA ALA A 250 -25.89 -7.13 10.51
C ALA A 250 -25.98 -5.65 10.09
N LYS A 251 -26.08 -4.77 11.07
CA LYS A 251 -25.99 -3.33 10.84
C LYS A 251 -24.53 -2.98 10.58
N LEU A 252 -24.27 -2.17 9.54
CA LEU A 252 -22.93 -1.70 9.24
C LEU A 252 -22.42 -0.78 10.36
N GLY A 253 -21.29 -1.11 10.95
CA GLY A 253 -20.54 -0.22 11.83
C GLY A 253 -19.83 0.86 11.02
N MET A 254 -20.42 2.05 10.96
CA MET A 254 -19.84 3.15 10.19
C MET A 254 -18.77 3.88 11.01
N PRO A 255 -17.49 3.89 10.58
CA PRO A 255 -16.44 4.61 11.29
C PRO A 255 -16.68 6.12 11.29
N GLN A 256 -16.51 6.76 12.45
CA GLN A 256 -16.78 8.20 12.61
C GLN A 256 -15.70 9.09 11.97
N PHE A 257 -14.53 8.54 11.69
CA PHE A 257 -13.43 9.28 11.08
C PHE A 257 -13.56 9.46 9.56
N LEU A 258 -14.51 8.76 8.93
CA LEU A 258 -14.79 8.93 7.51
C LEU A 258 -15.58 10.21 7.25
N SER A 259 -15.29 10.86 6.12
CA SER A 259 -16.04 12.04 5.68
C SER A 259 -17.53 11.74 5.52
N PRO A 260 -18.41 12.73 5.61
CA PRO A 260 -19.84 12.57 5.34
C PRO A 260 -20.09 11.98 3.93
N GLU A 261 -19.28 12.37 2.93
CA GLU A 261 -19.34 11.91 1.55
C GLU A 261 -18.98 10.42 1.44
N ALA A 262 -17.89 9.98 2.07
CA ALA A 262 -17.50 8.56 2.11
C ALA A 262 -18.57 7.71 2.83
N GLN A 263 -19.07 8.19 3.97
CA GLN A 263 -20.17 7.52 4.69
C GLN A 263 -21.44 7.44 3.86
N SER A 264 -21.78 8.50 3.11
CA SER A 264 -22.94 8.54 2.21
C SER A 264 -22.81 7.49 1.11
N LEU A 265 -21.66 7.46 0.42
CA LEU A 265 -21.38 6.49 -0.65
C LEU A 265 -21.49 5.06 -0.15
N LEU A 266 -20.86 4.72 0.98
CA LEU A 266 -20.95 3.39 1.59
C LEU A 266 -22.38 2.99 1.95
N ARG A 267 -23.19 3.92 2.53
CA ARG A 267 -24.61 3.63 2.86
C ARG A 267 -25.44 3.34 1.62
N ASN A 268 -25.13 3.97 0.47
CA ASN A 268 -25.84 3.78 -0.78
C ASN A 268 -25.40 2.50 -1.50
N LEU A 269 -24.13 2.13 -1.44
CA LEU A 269 -23.60 0.87 -1.97
C LEU A 269 -24.05 -0.35 -1.15
N PHE A 270 -24.20 -0.21 0.18
CA PHE A 270 -24.64 -1.31 1.06
C PHE A 270 -26.16 -1.44 1.21
N LYS A 271 -26.94 -0.96 0.24
CA LYS A 271 -28.37 -1.28 0.16
C LYS A 271 -28.55 -2.78 -0.13
N ARG A 272 -29.22 -3.51 0.78
CA ARG A 272 -29.42 -4.96 0.62
C ARG A 272 -30.39 -5.31 -0.50
N ASN A 273 -31.38 -4.45 -0.75
CA ASN A 273 -32.18 -4.55 -1.97
C ASN A 273 -31.36 -4.08 -3.17
N PRO A 274 -31.03 -4.96 -4.13
CA PRO A 274 -30.18 -4.61 -5.26
C PRO A 274 -30.77 -3.46 -6.09
N ASN A 275 -32.09 -3.35 -6.23
CA ASN A 275 -32.74 -2.30 -7.02
C ASN A 275 -32.61 -0.89 -6.39
N ASN A 276 -32.32 -0.81 -5.08
CA ASN A 276 -32.12 0.46 -4.37
C ASN A 276 -30.64 0.79 -4.18
N ARG A 277 -29.77 -0.03 -4.70
CA ARG A 277 -28.30 0.12 -4.59
C ARG A 277 -27.82 1.13 -5.61
N LEU A 278 -26.92 2.01 -5.21
CA LEU A 278 -26.32 2.99 -6.13
C LEU A 278 -25.62 2.26 -7.29
N GLY A 279 -25.83 2.74 -8.51
CA GLY A 279 -25.33 2.11 -9.73
C GLY A 279 -26.23 1.00 -10.30
N ALA A 280 -27.33 0.67 -9.63
CA ALA A 280 -28.31 -0.30 -10.13
C ALA A 280 -29.48 0.33 -10.87
N GLY A 281 -29.62 1.65 -10.82
CA GLY A 281 -30.67 2.38 -11.51
C GLY A 281 -30.44 2.50 -13.03
N PRO A 282 -31.34 3.12 -13.74
CA PRO A 282 -31.26 3.27 -15.20
C PRO A 282 -30.04 4.08 -15.68
N ASP A 283 -29.54 4.97 -14.83
CA ASP A 283 -28.34 5.77 -15.12
C ASP A 283 -27.03 5.00 -14.85
N GLY A 284 -27.09 3.82 -14.25
CA GLY A 284 -25.92 2.94 -14.03
C GLY A 284 -24.78 3.66 -13.30
N VAL A 285 -23.59 3.59 -13.85
CA VAL A 285 -22.38 4.21 -13.29
C VAL A 285 -22.48 5.74 -13.14
N GLU A 286 -23.32 6.41 -13.91
CA GLU A 286 -23.49 7.86 -13.83
C GLU A 286 -24.06 8.30 -12.47
N GLU A 287 -24.81 7.44 -11.77
CA GLU A 287 -25.23 7.68 -10.38
C GLU A 287 -24.02 7.74 -9.45
N ILE A 288 -23.03 6.87 -9.67
CA ILE A 288 -21.78 6.81 -8.89
C ILE A 288 -20.92 8.03 -9.21
N LYS A 289 -20.74 8.36 -10.50
CA LYS A 289 -19.92 9.50 -10.96
C LYS A 289 -20.43 10.84 -10.40
N ARG A 290 -21.74 11.00 -10.28
CA ARG A 290 -22.38 12.21 -9.73
C ARG A 290 -22.38 12.29 -8.21
N HIS A 291 -21.99 11.24 -7.51
CA HIS A 291 -21.94 11.25 -6.03
C HIS A 291 -20.87 12.24 -5.54
N SER A 292 -21.19 13.00 -4.47
CA SER A 292 -20.32 14.05 -3.92
C SER A 292 -18.91 13.57 -3.55
N PHE A 293 -18.74 12.30 -3.22
CA PHE A 293 -17.43 11.70 -2.96
C PHE A 293 -16.48 11.82 -4.17
N PHE A 294 -16.99 11.81 -5.40
CA PHE A 294 -16.21 11.91 -6.63
C PHE A 294 -16.23 13.31 -7.27
N SER A 295 -16.68 14.33 -6.56
CA SER A 295 -16.84 15.69 -7.09
C SER A 295 -15.57 16.33 -7.65
N THR A 296 -14.40 15.87 -7.20
CA THR A 296 -13.07 16.37 -7.63
C THR A 296 -12.51 15.60 -8.83
N ILE A 297 -13.16 14.52 -9.28
CA ILE A 297 -12.67 13.67 -10.37
C ILE A 297 -13.07 14.23 -11.74
N ASP A 298 -12.08 14.50 -12.57
CA ASP A 298 -12.27 14.69 -14.02
C ASP A 298 -12.21 13.32 -14.71
N TRP A 299 -13.39 12.75 -14.98
CA TRP A 299 -13.53 11.40 -15.53
C TRP A 299 -12.89 11.22 -16.91
N ASN A 300 -12.88 12.29 -17.74
CA ASN A 300 -12.25 12.23 -19.06
C ASN A 300 -10.73 12.19 -18.96
N LYS A 301 -10.13 13.01 -18.09
CA LYS A 301 -8.69 12.98 -17.83
C LYS A 301 -8.28 11.66 -17.18
N LEU A 302 -9.10 11.15 -16.24
CA LEU A 302 -8.86 9.87 -15.60
C LEU A 302 -8.83 8.74 -16.64
N TYR A 303 -9.83 8.66 -17.53
CA TYR A 303 -9.89 7.64 -18.59
C TYR A 303 -8.65 7.68 -19.50
N ARG A 304 -8.16 8.87 -19.83
CA ARG A 304 -6.93 9.05 -20.63
C ARG A 304 -5.64 8.89 -19.84
N LYS A 305 -5.72 8.54 -18.54
CA LYS A 305 -4.56 8.43 -17.62
C LYS A 305 -3.76 9.72 -17.47
N GLU A 306 -4.42 10.87 -17.59
CA GLU A 306 -3.80 12.19 -17.39
C GLU A 306 -3.82 12.66 -15.93
N VAL A 307 -4.41 11.87 -15.02
CA VAL A 307 -4.42 12.11 -13.57
C VAL A 307 -3.30 11.31 -12.93
N TYR A 308 -2.47 11.96 -12.11
CA TYR A 308 -1.36 11.29 -11.43
C TYR A 308 -1.86 10.30 -10.38
N PRO A 309 -1.45 9.01 -10.45
CA PRO A 309 -1.76 8.02 -9.43
C PRO A 309 -1.17 8.39 -8.05
N PRO A 310 -1.84 8.02 -6.95
CA PRO A 310 -1.35 8.29 -5.59
C PRO A 310 -0.10 7.49 -5.24
N PHE A 311 0.21 6.47 -6.01
CA PHE A 311 1.39 5.64 -5.89
C PHE A 311 1.98 5.40 -7.27
N LYS A 312 3.28 5.65 -7.40
CA LYS A 312 4.04 5.26 -8.59
C LYS A 312 5.02 4.16 -8.20
N PRO A 313 4.93 2.96 -8.81
CA PRO A 313 5.89 1.89 -8.58
C PRO A 313 7.32 2.35 -8.92
N VAL A 314 8.28 2.00 -8.07
CA VAL A 314 9.70 2.20 -8.39
C VAL A 314 10.15 1.05 -9.27
N ILE A 315 10.36 1.33 -10.55
CA ILE A 315 10.78 0.35 -11.55
C ILE A 315 12.18 0.73 -12.02
N GLN A 316 13.13 -0.13 -11.77
CA GLN A 316 14.54 0.12 -12.09
C GLN A 316 14.94 -0.54 -13.42
N ARG A 317 14.41 -1.73 -13.68
CA ARG A 317 14.65 -2.51 -14.89
C ARG A 317 13.36 -3.00 -15.54
N PRO A 318 13.35 -3.25 -16.84
CA PRO A 318 12.18 -3.77 -17.52
C PRO A 318 11.65 -5.09 -16.94
N ASP A 319 12.52 -5.95 -16.41
CA ASP A 319 12.22 -7.26 -15.84
C ASP A 319 12.04 -7.24 -14.31
N ASP A 320 11.83 -6.06 -13.74
CA ASP A 320 11.73 -5.87 -12.29
C ASP A 320 10.46 -6.51 -11.71
N THR A 321 10.64 -7.24 -10.61
CA THR A 321 9.57 -7.99 -9.92
C THR A 321 9.49 -7.65 -8.42
N LEU A 322 9.91 -6.45 -8.02
CA LEU A 322 9.99 -5.99 -6.62
C LEU A 322 8.65 -6.07 -5.88
N TYR A 323 7.55 -5.92 -6.60
CA TYR A 323 6.20 -5.94 -6.02
C TYR A 323 5.53 -7.31 -6.05
N PHE A 324 6.27 -8.36 -6.45
CA PHE A 324 5.83 -9.75 -6.42
C PHE A 324 6.45 -10.48 -5.23
N ASP A 325 5.77 -11.51 -4.73
CA ASP A 325 6.26 -12.27 -3.58
C ASP A 325 7.58 -13.00 -3.92
N SER A 326 8.59 -12.79 -3.09
CA SER A 326 9.90 -13.45 -3.22
C SER A 326 9.82 -14.97 -3.11
N GLU A 327 8.80 -15.53 -2.44
CA GLU A 327 8.56 -16.98 -2.43
C GLU A 327 8.41 -17.54 -3.85
N PHE A 328 7.85 -16.76 -4.79
CA PHE A 328 7.70 -17.18 -6.19
C PHE A 328 8.87 -16.74 -7.05
N THR A 329 9.29 -15.49 -6.95
CA THR A 329 10.31 -14.91 -7.85
C THR A 329 11.71 -15.51 -7.67
N ALA A 330 11.98 -16.11 -6.50
CA ALA A 330 13.22 -16.87 -6.25
C ALA A 330 13.22 -18.29 -6.84
N LYS A 331 12.05 -18.81 -7.28
CA LYS A 331 11.97 -20.15 -7.88
C LYS A 331 12.53 -20.15 -9.29
N THR A 332 13.25 -21.21 -9.65
CA THR A 332 13.71 -21.41 -11.02
C THR A 332 12.51 -21.48 -11.97
N PRO A 333 12.45 -20.68 -13.04
CA PRO A 333 11.34 -20.68 -13.98
C PRO A 333 11.41 -21.94 -14.85
N ARG A 334 10.63 -22.94 -14.47
CA ARG A 334 10.49 -24.19 -15.23
C ARG A 334 9.02 -24.49 -15.48
N ASP A 335 8.67 -24.66 -16.74
CA ASP A 335 7.38 -25.18 -17.11
C ASP A 335 7.41 -26.72 -17.04
N SER A 336 6.49 -27.32 -16.25
CA SER A 336 6.45 -28.77 -16.08
C SER A 336 5.84 -29.43 -17.33
N PRO A 337 6.18 -30.69 -17.63
CA PRO A 337 5.54 -31.41 -18.73
C PRO A 337 4.00 -31.41 -18.64
N GLY A 338 3.32 -31.29 -19.77
CA GLY A 338 1.86 -31.41 -19.84
C GLY A 338 1.47 -32.89 -19.81
N VAL A 339 0.41 -33.19 -19.04
CA VAL A 339 -0.23 -34.53 -19.11
C VAL A 339 -1.38 -34.44 -20.11
N PRO A 340 -1.49 -35.35 -21.09
CA PRO A 340 -2.60 -35.37 -22.05
C PRO A 340 -3.95 -35.41 -21.33
N PRO A 341 -4.92 -34.56 -21.68
CA PRO A 341 -6.26 -34.61 -21.11
C PRO A 341 -7.08 -35.74 -21.76
N SER A 342 -8.26 -36.03 -21.17
CA SER A 342 -9.24 -36.91 -21.83
C SER A 342 -9.71 -36.31 -23.17
N ALA A 343 -10.13 -37.16 -24.12
CA ALA A 343 -10.55 -36.72 -25.45
C ALA A 343 -11.63 -35.62 -25.44
N ASN A 344 -12.60 -35.68 -24.52
CA ASN A 344 -13.66 -34.68 -24.38
C ASN A 344 -13.12 -33.30 -23.90
N ALA A 345 -12.03 -33.30 -23.16
CA ALA A 345 -11.41 -32.06 -22.69
C ALA A 345 -10.67 -31.32 -23.83
N HIS A 346 -10.19 -32.04 -24.84
CA HIS A 346 -9.50 -31.42 -25.96
C HIS A 346 -10.47 -30.69 -26.91
N GLN A 347 -11.67 -31.23 -27.10
CA GLN A 347 -12.70 -30.62 -27.97
C GLN A 347 -13.20 -29.27 -27.42
N LEU A 348 -13.30 -29.12 -26.09
CA LEU A 348 -13.81 -27.90 -25.46
C LEU A 348 -12.93 -26.67 -25.75
N PHE A 349 -11.63 -26.84 -25.93
CA PHE A 349 -10.68 -25.78 -26.23
C PHE A 349 -10.37 -25.61 -27.74
N ARG A 350 -11.21 -26.17 -28.61
CA ARG A 350 -11.11 -25.89 -30.04
C ARG A 350 -11.33 -24.39 -30.29
N GLY A 351 -10.43 -23.78 -31.09
CA GLY A 351 -10.48 -22.34 -31.34
C GLY A 351 -9.95 -21.43 -30.20
N PHE A 352 -9.23 -21.99 -29.22
CA PHE A 352 -8.67 -21.23 -28.09
C PHE A 352 -7.55 -20.25 -28.50
N SER A 353 -6.88 -20.45 -29.63
CA SER A 353 -5.76 -19.61 -30.08
C SER A 353 -6.23 -18.23 -30.53
N PHE A 354 -5.46 -17.20 -30.14
CA PHE A 354 -5.74 -15.80 -30.42
C PHE A 354 -4.42 -15.02 -30.56
N VAL A 355 -4.40 -14.01 -31.43
CA VAL A 355 -3.35 -13.01 -31.59
C VAL A 355 -4.03 -11.65 -31.67
N ALA A 356 -3.64 -10.69 -30.79
CA ALA A 356 -4.25 -9.36 -30.75
C ALA A 356 -3.93 -8.57 -32.04
N SER A 357 -4.94 -7.90 -32.61
CA SER A 357 -4.76 -6.94 -33.71
C SER A 357 -3.96 -5.74 -33.18
N GLY A 358 -2.86 -5.37 -33.83
CA GLY A 358 -1.99 -4.26 -33.43
C GLY A 358 -0.56 -4.65 -33.07
N VAL A 359 -0.26 -5.94 -32.98
CA VAL A 359 1.13 -6.43 -32.90
C VAL A 359 1.80 -6.36 -34.29
N GLU A 360 1.02 -6.23 -35.36
CA GLU A 360 1.50 -6.25 -36.75
C GLU A 360 1.63 -4.86 -37.43
N GLU A 361 1.15 -3.75 -36.84
CA GLU A 361 1.16 -2.44 -37.49
C GLU A 361 1.57 -1.29 -36.56
N GLU A 362 2.85 -1.14 -36.23
CA GLU A 362 3.53 0.14 -36.10
C GLU A 362 4.69 0.22 -37.11
N SER A 363 4.40 0.04 -38.37
CA SER A 363 5.22 0.58 -39.46
C SER A 363 4.74 2.00 -39.72
N GLN A 364 5.48 2.97 -39.21
CA GLN A 364 5.28 4.38 -39.49
C GLN A 364 5.27 4.65 -40.98
N PRO A 365 4.35 5.49 -41.49
CA PRO A 365 4.46 6.01 -42.84
C PRO A 365 5.69 6.92 -42.96
N PRO A 366 6.37 6.94 -44.10
CA PRO A 366 7.55 7.77 -44.26
C PRO A 366 7.16 9.25 -44.30
N ILE A 367 7.46 9.97 -43.25
CA ILE A 367 7.42 11.44 -43.26
C ILE A 367 8.63 11.92 -44.07
N GLN A 368 8.39 12.25 -45.32
CA GLN A 368 9.28 13.15 -46.05
C GLN A 368 9.20 14.54 -45.41
N SER A 369 10.15 14.88 -44.58
CA SER A 369 10.45 16.25 -44.25
C SER A 369 11.96 16.50 -44.40
N ASN A 370 12.29 17.23 -45.44
CA ASN A 370 13.59 17.90 -45.57
C ASN A 370 13.76 18.88 -44.40
N LEU A 371 14.40 18.45 -43.35
CA LEU A 371 14.97 19.32 -42.31
C LEU A 371 16.41 18.90 -42.08
N ASN A 372 17.30 19.86 -42.35
CA ASN A 372 18.74 19.76 -42.21
C ASN A 372 19.15 19.14 -40.86
N MET A 373 19.70 17.96 -40.90
CA MET A 373 20.15 17.15 -39.78
C MET A 373 21.53 17.54 -39.22
N SER A 374 22.04 18.71 -39.55
CA SER A 374 23.39 19.17 -39.13
C SER A 374 23.40 20.11 -37.91
N SER A 375 22.25 20.48 -37.35
CA SER A 375 22.17 21.37 -36.17
C SER A 375 21.70 20.72 -34.87
N ILE A 376 21.38 19.41 -34.87
CA ILE A 376 20.88 18.69 -33.67
C ILE A 376 21.98 17.81 -33.00
N LEU A 377 23.14 17.70 -33.60
CA LEU A 377 24.23 16.87 -33.08
C LEU A 377 25.24 17.63 -32.18
N GLN A 378 24.88 18.80 -31.66
CA GLN A 378 25.68 19.50 -30.63
C GLN A 378 24.87 19.80 -29.38
N GLN A 379 24.20 18.79 -28.81
CA GLN A 379 23.96 18.80 -27.37
C GLN A 379 25.07 17.97 -26.72
N PRO A 380 25.77 18.53 -25.72
CA PRO A 380 26.78 17.77 -25.00
C PRO A 380 26.07 16.58 -24.34
N HIS A 381 26.62 15.39 -24.57
CA HIS A 381 26.32 14.22 -23.77
C HIS A 381 26.35 14.64 -22.28
N ARG A 382 25.21 14.73 -21.63
CA ARG A 382 25.16 14.67 -20.16
C ARG A 382 25.69 13.29 -19.81
N SER A 383 27.00 13.21 -19.55
CA SER A 383 27.57 12.11 -18.80
C SER A 383 26.76 12.05 -17.50
N THR A 384 26.02 10.99 -17.28
CA THR A 384 25.39 10.69 -16.00
C THR A 384 26.53 10.43 -15.02
N LEU A 385 26.98 11.51 -14.32
CA LEU A 385 27.96 11.42 -13.24
C LEU A 385 27.44 10.40 -12.24
N GLN A 386 28.17 9.32 -12.08
CA GLN A 386 27.88 8.33 -11.04
C GLN A 386 28.24 8.91 -9.67
N PHE A 387 27.56 8.46 -8.61
CA PHE A 387 27.85 8.90 -7.24
C PHE A 387 29.34 8.74 -6.90
N THR A 388 29.95 7.63 -7.32
CA THR A 388 31.36 7.32 -7.13
C THR A 388 32.32 8.22 -7.90
N ASP A 389 31.86 8.97 -8.90
CA ASP A 389 32.68 9.96 -9.61
C ASP A 389 32.87 11.23 -8.78
N VAL A 390 31.90 11.55 -7.93
CA VAL A 390 31.82 12.77 -7.14
C VAL A 390 32.28 12.57 -5.70
N TYR A 391 31.93 11.42 -5.10
CA TYR A 391 32.19 11.13 -3.69
C TYR A 391 33.07 9.89 -3.51
N ASP A 392 33.96 9.94 -2.53
CA ASP A 392 34.77 8.83 -2.05
C ASP A 392 34.15 8.28 -0.76
N VAL A 393 33.66 7.04 -0.79
CA VAL A 393 32.95 6.40 0.34
C VAL A 393 33.99 5.88 1.34
N LYS A 394 33.76 6.16 2.60
CA LYS A 394 34.61 5.77 3.73
C LYS A 394 33.86 4.76 4.65
N GLU A 395 34.16 4.80 5.94
CA GLU A 395 33.65 3.87 6.95
C GLU A 395 32.13 4.01 7.19
N ASP A 396 31.57 2.94 7.75
CA ASP A 396 30.18 2.91 8.20
C ASP A 396 30.05 3.71 9.51
N ILE A 397 29.10 4.64 9.56
CA ILE A 397 28.81 5.49 10.72
C ILE A 397 27.48 5.15 11.39
N GLY A 398 26.65 4.32 10.72
CA GLY A 398 25.38 3.84 11.28
C GLY A 398 24.77 2.77 10.41
N VAL A 399 24.09 1.82 11.02
CA VAL A 399 23.36 0.73 10.34
C VAL A 399 21.90 0.78 10.78
N GLY A 400 21.01 1.05 9.86
CA GLY A 400 19.56 1.02 10.05
C GLY A 400 18.93 -0.24 9.44
N SER A 401 17.66 -0.48 9.72
CA SER A 401 16.93 -1.67 9.25
C SER A 401 16.85 -1.81 7.73
N TYR A 402 16.98 -0.70 6.99
CA TYR A 402 16.80 -0.65 5.52
C TYR A 402 17.92 0.12 4.80
N SER A 403 18.94 0.57 5.52
CA SER A 403 19.97 1.42 4.95
C SER A 403 21.22 1.41 5.81
N ILE A 404 22.37 1.62 5.16
CA ILE A 404 23.65 1.82 5.83
C ILE A 404 24.02 3.29 5.65
N CYS A 405 24.38 3.94 6.75
CA CYS A 405 24.94 5.29 6.72
C CYS A 405 26.46 5.22 6.76
N LYS A 406 27.12 5.85 5.79
CA LYS A 406 28.58 5.88 5.65
C LYS A 406 29.07 7.31 5.64
N ARG A 407 30.31 7.55 6.07
CA ARG A 407 30.99 8.80 5.77
C ARG A 407 31.42 8.78 4.30
N CYS A 408 31.31 9.90 3.62
CA CYS A 408 31.88 10.09 2.29
C CYS A 408 32.56 11.47 2.19
N VAL A 409 33.50 11.58 1.29
CA VAL A 409 34.27 12.82 1.04
C VAL A 409 33.99 13.28 -0.39
N HIS A 410 33.59 14.54 -0.54
CA HIS A 410 33.42 15.12 -1.86
C HIS A 410 34.78 15.35 -2.51
N LYS A 411 35.07 14.69 -3.62
CA LYS A 411 36.42 14.59 -4.22
C LYS A 411 37.05 15.93 -4.59
N SER A 412 36.23 16.90 -5.05
CA SER A 412 36.76 18.19 -5.49
C SER A 412 36.98 19.20 -4.35
N THR A 413 36.21 19.10 -3.26
CA THR A 413 36.23 20.06 -2.13
C THR A 413 36.91 19.51 -0.89
N GLY A 414 37.10 18.20 -0.78
CA GLY A 414 37.62 17.52 0.41
C GLY A 414 36.68 17.57 1.63
N VAL A 415 35.44 18.00 1.47
CA VAL A 415 34.47 18.15 2.56
C VAL A 415 33.83 16.80 2.88
N ASP A 416 33.70 16.51 4.17
CA ASP A 416 33.02 15.32 4.70
C ASP A 416 31.51 15.46 4.66
N TYR A 417 30.83 14.39 4.24
CA TYR A 417 29.36 14.23 4.25
C TYR A 417 28.98 12.87 4.83
N ALA A 418 27.72 12.76 5.28
CA ALA A 418 27.07 11.48 5.54
C ALA A 418 26.31 11.05 4.29
N VAL A 419 26.42 9.79 3.91
CA VAL A 419 25.63 9.20 2.82
C VAL A 419 24.82 8.03 3.35
N LYS A 420 23.51 8.12 3.25
CA LYS A 420 22.59 7.03 3.55
C LYS A 420 22.40 6.23 2.27
N VAL A 421 22.83 4.97 2.30
CA VAL A 421 22.77 4.05 1.15
C VAL A 421 21.60 3.11 1.36
N PHE A 422 20.67 3.11 0.42
CA PHE A 422 19.57 2.18 0.34
C PHE A 422 19.91 1.16 -0.73
N ASP A 423 20.10 -0.10 -0.34
CA ASP A 423 20.54 -1.16 -1.23
C ASP A 423 19.36 -2.08 -1.58
N ASP A 424 18.56 -1.67 -2.57
CA ASP A 424 17.47 -2.44 -3.16
C ASP A 424 17.84 -2.95 -4.57
N GLY A 425 19.14 -3.24 -4.80
CA GLY A 425 19.65 -3.72 -6.10
C GLY A 425 20.08 -2.61 -7.07
N LEU A 426 19.66 -1.35 -6.85
CA LEU A 426 20.32 -0.14 -7.35
C LEU A 426 20.47 0.79 -6.14
N SER A 427 21.71 1.07 -5.77
CA SER A 427 21.99 1.90 -4.61
C SER A 427 21.47 3.32 -4.82
N VAL A 428 20.52 3.76 -3.99
CA VAL A 428 20.11 5.16 -3.89
C VAL A 428 20.94 5.82 -2.80
N TYR A 429 21.56 6.93 -3.12
CA TYR A 429 22.47 7.67 -2.24
C TYR A 429 21.82 8.98 -1.80
N LEU A 430 21.56 9.13 -0.50
CA LEU A 430 21.11 10.38 0.10
C LEU A 430 22.30 11.01 0.83
N VAL A 431 22.88 12.07 0.25
CA VAL A 431 24.02 12.78 0.82
C VAL A 431 23.53 13.95 1.65
N THR A 432 23.95 14.00 2.91
CA THR A 432 23.61 15.06 3.88
C THR A 432 24.85 15.61 4.57
N GLU A 433 24.71 16.70 5.33
CA GLU A 433 25.80 17.17 6.21
C GLU A 433 26.21 16.05 7.19
N LEU A 434 27.51 15.96 7.51
CA LEU A 434 27.99 15.01 8.50
C LEU A 434 27.86 15.60 9.90
N LEU A 435 27.06 14.98 10.75
CA LEU A 435 26.83 15.39 12.13
C LEU A 435 27.77 14.63 13.05
N LYS A 436 28.72 15.35 13.71
CA LYS A 436 29.80 14.74 14.51
C LYS A 436 29.54 14.79 16.02
N GLY A 437 28.49 15.50 16.46
CA GLY A 437 28.24 15.75 17.90
C GLY A 437 27.47 14.66 18.63
N GLY A 438 27.08 13.57 17.94
CA GLY A 438 26.36 12.44 18.51
C GLY A 438 24.86 12.69 18.73
N GLU A 439 24.16 11.70 19.27
CA GLU A 439 22.72 11.73 19.50
C GLU A 439 22.35 12.50 20.78
N LEU A 440 21.19 13.17 20.75
CA LEU A 440 20.60 13.74 21.97
C LEU A 440 20.37 12.67 23.04
N LEU A 441 20.07 11.43 22.64
CA LEU A 441 19.93 10.29 23.55
C LEU A 441 21.21 10.06 24.36
N ASP A 442 22.37 10.05 23.70
CA ASP A 442 23.66 9.87 24.37
C ASP A 442 23.94 10.99 25.38
N LYS A 443 23.57 12.23 25.04
CA LYS A 443 23.72 13.36 25.95
C LYS A 443 22.80 13.23 27.16
N ILE A 444 21.54 12.81 26.96
CA ILE A 444 20.59 12.54 28.08
C ILE A 444 21.16 11.44 28.99
N LEU A 445 21.75 10.38 28.44
CA LEU A 445 22.30 9.28 29.20
C LEU A 445 23.61 9.64 29.94
N ARG A 446 24.50 10.46 29.32
CA ARG A 446 25.80 10.85 29.88
C ARG A 446 25.69 11.92 30.97
N GLN A 447 24.88 12.97 30.76
CA GLN A 447 24.74 14.08 31.66
C GLN A 447 23.87 13.80 32.89
N LYS A 448 23.16 12.67 32.87
CA LYS A 448 22.20 12.22 33.90
C LYS A 448 21.00 13.17 34.07
N PHE A 449 21.13 14.49 33.86
CA PHE A 449 20.07 15.49 34.06
C PHE A 449 20.31 16.75 33.23
N PHE A 450 19.24 17.25 32.62
CA PHE A 450 19.20 18.59 32.07
C PHE A 450 18.70 19.55 33.15
N SER A 451 19.27 20.74 33.22
CA SER A 451 18.60 21.86 33.88
C SER A 451 17.36 22.26 33.08
N GLU A 452 16.39 22.89 33.71
CA GLU A 452 15.22 23.39 32.97
C GLU A 452 15.61 24.34 31.84
N ARG A 453 16.66 25.15 32.04
CA ARG A 453 17.20 26.04 31.00
C ARG A 453 17.73 25.29 29.79
N GLU A 454 18.50 24.21 30.01
CA GLU A 454 19.02 23.38 28.91
C GLU A 454 17.91 22.65 28.19
N ALA A 455 16.97 22.04 28.95
CA ALA A 455 15.82 21.35 28.37
C ALA A 455 14.95 22.31 27.55
N SER A 456 14.73 23.52 28.03
CA SER A 456 13.99 24.57 27.32
C SER A 456 14.70 25.02 26.06
N ALA A 457 16.01 25.22 26.09
CA ALA A 457 16.80 25.59 24.90
C ALA A 457 16.79 24.48 23.83
N VAL A 458 16.95 23.22 24.22
CA VAL A 458 16.88 22.06 23.33
C VAL A 458 15.49 21.98 22.71
N LEU A 459 14.43 22.00 23.52
CA LEU A 459 13.06 21.92 23.05
C LEU A 459 12.69 23.08 22.12
N HIS A 460 13.15 24.32 22.44
CA HIS A 460 12.93 25.46 21.57
C HIS A 460 13.48 25.26 20.17
N THR A 461 14.74 24.79 20.04
CA THR A 461 15.38 24.57 18.74
C THR A 461 14.66 23.48 17.94
N ILE A 462 14.32 22.37 18.58
CA ILE A 462 13.61 21.27 17.93
C ILE A 462 12.20 21.72 17.49
N THR A 463 11.47 22.40 18.38
CA THR A 463 10.11 22.86 18.08
C THR A 463 10.09 23.91 16.97
N LYS A 464 11.10 24.78 16.87
CA LYS A 464 11.24 25.76 15.78
C LYS A 464 11.38 25.03 14.42
N THR A 465 12.16 23.94 14.37
CA THR A 465 12.28 23.11 13.18
C THR A 465 10.98 22.40 12.86
N VAL A 466 10.28 21.86 13.87
CA VAL A 466 8.99 21.19 13.70
C VAL A 466 7.92 22.17 13.24
N GLU A 467 7.89 23.41 13.75
CA GLU A 467 7.00 24.47 13.26
C GLU A 467 7.21 24.74 11.78
N TYR A 468 8.48 24.84 11.34
CA TYR A 468 8.81 25.00 9.93
C TYR A 468 8.28 23.80 9.09
N LEU A 469 8.50 22.56 9.52
CA LEU A 469 8.00 21.38 8.84
C LEU A 469 6.47 21.40 8.73
N HIS A 470 5.78 21.70 9.85
CA HIS A 470 4.32 21.75 9.87
C HIS A 470 3.77 22.88 8.99
N ALA A 471 4.46 24.04 8.90
CA ALA A 471 4.10 25.12 7.98
C ALA A 471 4.23 24.71 6.50
N GLN A 472 5.13 23.78 6.19
CA GLN A 472 5.27 23.19 4.85
C GLN A 472 4.32 21.97 4.65
N GLY A 473 3.44 21.71 5.60
CA GLY A 473 2.55 20.54 5.55
C GLY A 473 3.26 19.21 5.78
N VAL A 474 4.48 19.17 6.32
CA VAL A 474 5.24 17.95 6.54
C VAL A 474 5.14 17.54 8.01
N VAL A 475 4.78 16.28 8.28
CA VAL A 475 4.76 15.63 9.59
C VAL A 475 5.88 14.61 9.65
N HIS A 476 6.73 14.68 10.68
CA HIS A 476 7.92 13.81 10.81
C HIS A 476 7.57 12.38 11.23
N ARG A 477 6.70 12.21 12.21
CA ARG A 477 6.11 10.94 12.71
C ARG A 477 7.03 10.03 13.53
N ASP A 478 8.31 10.28 13.57
CA ASP A 478 9.27 9.47 14.36
C ASP A 478 10.26 10.37 15.13
N LEU A 479 9.73 11.42 15.79
CA LEU A 479 10.54 12.27 16.65
C LEU A 479 10.89 11.55 17.95
N LYS A 480 12.17 11.21 18.10
CA LYS A 480 12.74 10.54 19.27
C LYS A 480 14.19 10.99 19.47
N PRO A 481 14.77 10.79 20.68
CA PRO A 481 16.11 11.28 20.98
C PRO A 481 17.22 10.77 20.05
N SER A 482 17.09 9.58 19.48
CA SER A 482 18.06 9.02 18.53
C SER A 482 17.98 9.62 17.12
N ASN A 483 16.87 10.28 16.77
CA ASN A 483 16.71 10.99 15.49
C ASN A 483 17.03 12.48 15.61
N ILE A 484 17.64 12.90 16.72
CA ILE A 484 18.04 14.26 17.01
C ILE A 484 19.52 14.27 17.30
N LEU A 485 20.32 14.89 16.43
CA LEU A 485 21.78 14.88 16.50
C LEU A 485 22.33 16.30 16.64
N TYR A 486 23.54 16.38 17.21
CA TYR A 486 24.32 17.61 17.24
C TYR A 486 25.29 17.67 16.05
N VAL A 487 25.46 18.86 15.49
CA VAL A 487 26.43 19.09 14.39
C VAL A 487 27.85 18.81 14.84
N ASP A 488 28.17 19.26 16.08
CA ASP A 488 29.48 19.18 16.69
C ASP A 488 29.43 18.77 18.17
N GLU A 489 30.58 18.52 18.76
CA GLU A 489 30.71 18.07 20.16
C GLU A 489 30.48 19.19 21.20
N SER A 490 30.24 20.45 20.78
CA SER A 490 30.02 21.57 21.70
C SER A 490 28.77 21.36 22.57
N GLY A 491 27.82 20.56 22.10
CA GLY A 491 26.54 20.32 22.76
C GLY A 491 25.67 21.59 22.82
N ASN A 492 25.94 22.57 21.97
CA ASN A 492 25.11 23.78 21.86
C ASN A 492 23.72 23.39 21.33
N PRO A 493 22.62 23.76 22.01
CA PRO A 493 21.26 23.49 21.51
C PRO A 493 20.99 24.05 20.12
N GLU A 494 21.66 25.12 19.68
CA GLU A 494 21.50 25.66 18.33
C GLU A 494 22.13 24.82 17.23
N SER A 495 23.07 23.93 17.59
CA SER A 495 23.69 22.99 16.67
C SER A 495 22.87 21.72 16.42
N ILE A 496 21.63 21.62 16.95
CA ILE A 496 20.76 20.47 16.79
C ILE A 496 20.21 20.35 15.35
N ARG A 497 20.16 19.10 14.86
CA ARG A 497 19.50 18.72 13.61
C ARG A 497 18.54 17.57 13.85
N ILE A 498 17.41 17.58 13.16
CA ILE A 498 16.48 16.45 13.08
C ILE A 498 16.87 15.62 11.86
N CYS A 499 17.00 14.32 12.03
CA CYS A 499 17.34 13.38 10.97
C CYS A 499 16.29 12.26 10.85
N ASP A 500 16.48 11.39 9.86
CA ASP A 500 15.64 10.23 9.56
C ASP A 500 14.18 10.59 9.22
N PHE A 501 13.99 11.11 8.01
CA PHE A 501 12.68 11.42 7.42
C PHE A 501 12.03 10.19 6.74
N GLY A 502 12.49 8.98 7.02
CA GLY A 502 11.96 7.75 6.42
C GLY A 502 10.46 7.52 6.67
N PHE A 503 9.96 8.07 7.77
CA PHE A 503 8.53 8.05 8.09
C PHE A 503 7.81 9.37 7.82
N ALA A 504 8.50 10.42 7.39
CA ALA A 504 7.87 11.72 7.15
C ALA A 504 6.83 11.65 6.03
N LYS A 505 5.76 12.41 6.17
CA LYS A 505 4.71 12.49 5.16
C LYS A 505 4.18 13.91 5.05
N GLN A 506 3.86 14.31 3.81
CA GLN A 506 3.24 15.59 3.56
C GLN A 506 1.73 15.49 3.76
N LEU A 507 1.16 16.40 4.54
CA LEU A 507 -0.29 16.57 4.65
C LEU A 507 -0.80 17.17 3.35
N ARG A 508 -1.77 16.51 2.71
CA ARG A 508 -2.48 17.06 1.54
C ARG A 508 -3.62 17.97 2.03
N ALA A 509 -3.82 19.09 1.34
CA ALA A 509 -4.61 20.23 1.83
C ALA A 509 -6.09 19.97 2.15
N GLU A 510 -6.69 18.85 1.72
CA GLU A 510 -8.15 18.68 1.77
C GLU A 510 -8.69 17.88 2.96
N ASN A 511 -7.90 17.02 3.63
CA ASN A 511 -8.37 16.30 4.83
C ASN A 511 -7.35 16.17 5.97
N GLY A 512 -6.12 16.60 5.80
CA GLY A 512 -5.12 16.81 6.85
C GLY A 512 -4.78 15.62 7.78
N LEU A 513 -5.40 14.44 7.61
CA LEU A 513 -5.20 13.33 8.51
C LEU A 513 -4.36 12.22 7.87
N LEU A 514 -3.39 11.72 8.63
CA LEU A 514 -2.53 10.61 8.28
C LEU A 514 -3.13 9.32 8.86
N MET A 515 -3.12 8.24 8.06
CA MET A 515 -3.77 6.98 8.43
C MET A 515 -2.79 5.83 8.65
N THR A 516 -1.58 5.91 8.07
CA THR A 516 -0.58 4.84 8.19
C THR A 516 0.11 4.91 9.55
N PRO A 517 -0.05 3.93 10.45
CA PRO A 517 0.61 3.96 11.75
C PRO A 517 2.12 3.69 11.57
N CYS A 518 2.91 4.73 11.76
CA CYS A 518 4.37 4.65 11.86
C CYS A 518 4.74 5.18 13.24
N TYR A 519 5.44 4.40 14.05
CA TYR A 519 5.79 4.85 15.39
C TYR A 519 6.92 4.06 16.06
N THR A 520 7.60 4.73 16.96
CA THR A 520 8.41 4.12 18.00
C THR A 520 7.57 4.06 19.29
N ALA A 521 7.35 2.88 19.86
CA ALA A 521 6.29 2.61 20.86
C ALA A 521 6.18 3.65 22.00
N ASN A 522 7.29 4.11 22.58
CA ASN A 522 7.24 5.05 23.71
C ASN A 522 6.93 6.50 23.31
N PHE A 523 7.05 6.85 22.04
CA PHE A 523 6.86 8.21 21.53
C PHE A 523 5.58 8.38 20.72
N VAL A 524 4.80 7.29 20.55
CA VAL A 524 3.59 7.29 19.74
C VAL A 524 2.44 7.98 20.44
N ALA A 525 1.68 8.77 19.68
CA ALA A 525 0.48 9.45 20.17
C ALA A 525 -0.73 8.50 20.27
N PRO A 526 -1.67 8.72 21.21
CA PRO A 526 -2.85 7.86 21.40
C PRO A 526 -3.74 7.72 20.17
N GLU A 527 -3.90 8.79 19.39
CA GLU A 527 -4.71 8.81 18.16
C GLU A 527 -4.10 7.91 17.08
N VAL A 528 -2.76 7.83 17.02
CA VAL A 528 -2.05 6.92 16.09
C VAL A 528 -2.33 5.46 16.46
N LEU A 529 -2.31 5.13 17.76
CA LEU A 529 -2.63 3.79 18.26
C LEU A 529 -4.08 3.41 17.98
N LYS A 530 -5.01 4.36 18.16
CA LYS A 530 -6.45 4.14 17.93
C LYS A 530 -6.82 4.09 16.45
N LYS A 531 -5.86 4.36 15.53
CA LYS A 531 -6.08 4.38 14.09
C LYS A 531 -7.24 5.29 13.67
N GLN A 532 -7.41 6.42 14.34
CA GLN A 532 -8.51 7.38 14.14
C GLN A 532 -8.19 8.46 13.10
N GLY A 533 -7.06 8.33 12.40
CA GLY A 533 -6.48 9.41 11.63
C GLY A 533 -5.71 10.38 12.53
N TYR A 534 -4.59 10.88 12.08
CA TYR A 534 -3.73 11.77 12.87
C TYR A 534 -3.05 12.80 11.96
N ASP A 535 -2.64 13.90 12.57
CA ASP A 535 -2.05 15.05 11.93
C ASP A 535 -0.73 15.47 12.60
N ALA A 536 -0.33 16.70 12.38
CA ALA A 536 0.86 17.32 12.95
C ALA A 536 0.90 17.28 14.50
N ALA A 537 -0.23 17.10 15.17
CA ALA A 537 -0.30 17.01 16.63
C ALA A 537 0.44 15.78 17.19
N CYS A 538 0.63 14.72 16.39
CA CYS A 538 1.39 13.55 16.83
C CYS A 538 2.87 13.88 17.09
N ASP A 539 3.47 14.78 16.31
CA ASP A 539 4.85 15.24 16.54
C ASP A 539 4.97 16.00 17.88
N ILE A 540 3.93 16.79 18.24
CA ILE A 540 3.92 17.53 19.51
C ILE A 540 3.80 16.58 20.71
N TRP A 541 3.05 15.49 20.58
CA TRP A 541 3.04 14.44 21.60
C TRP A 541 4.45 13.85 21.80
N SER A 542 5.12 13.48 20.71
CA SER A 542 6.49 12.93 20.76
C SER A 542 7.47 13.90 21.41
N LEU A 543 7.36 15.21 21.12
CA LEU A 543 8.13 16.26 21.81
C LEU A 543 7.76 16.39 23.28
N GLY A 544 6.50 16.19 23.65
CA GLY A 544 6.04 16.14 25.06
C GLY A 544 6.67 15.00 25.84
N VAL A 545 6.75 13.80 25.22
CA VAL A 545 7.46 12.65 25.79
C VAL A 545 8.96 12.95 25.93
N LEU A 546 9.56 13.57 24.93
CA LEU A 546 10.96 13.99 24.97
C LEU A 546 11.22 14.98 26.11
N LEU A 547 10.38 16.01 26.26
CA LEU A 547 10.49 16.99 27.33
C LEU A 547 10.38 16.32 28.70
N TYR A 548 9.37 15.46 28.90
CA TYR A 548 9.22 14.68 30.13
C TYR A 548 10.51 13.91 30.45
N THR A 549 11.08 13.26 29.43
CA THR A 549 12.29 12.45 29.57
C THR A 549 13.52 13.29 29.91
N MET A 550 13.68 14.47 29.29
CA MET A 550 14.77 15.37 29.60
C MET A 550 14.71 15.89 31.05
N LEU A 551 13.50 16.18 31.56
CA LEU A 551 13.29 16.71 32.90
C LEU A 551 13.41 15.62 33.99
N THR A 552 13.04 14.39 33.72
CA THR A 552 12.96 13.34 34.74
C THR A 552 13.96 12.19 34.53
N GLY A 553 14.46 11.96 33.32
CA GLY A 553 15.27 10.83 32.93
C GLY A 553 14.46 9.54 32.67
N PHE A 554 13.12 9.59 32.73
CA PHE A 554 12.21 8.47 32.46
C PHE A 554 11.20 8.86 31.40
N THR A 555 10.65 7.89 30.71
CA THR A 555 9.51 8.12 29.81
C THR A 555 8.20 8.13 30.63
N PRO A 556 7.19 8.92 30.22
CA PRO A 556 5.99 9.10 31.05
C PRO A 556 5.12 7.85 31.19
N PHE A 557 5.24 6.87 30.28
CA PHE A 557 4.36 5.72 30.19
C PHE A 557 5.04 4.38 30.49
N ALA A 558 6.36 4.36 30.71
CA ALA A 558 7.10 3.18 31.15
C ALA A 558 7.41 3.26 32.65
N ASN A 559 7.11 2.21 33.41
CA ASN A 559 7.35 2.14 34.85
C ASN A 559 8.67 1.42 35.22
N GLY A 560 9.22 0.62 34.29
CA GLY A 560 10.45 -0.11 34.56
C GLY A 560 10.87 -1.02 33.39
N PRO A 561 11.99 -1.74 33.60
CA PRO A 561 12.56 -2.62 32.57
C PRO A 561 11.72 -3.88 32.28
N GLU A 562 10.79 -4.22 33.15
CA GLU A 562 9.92 -5.40 33.04
C GLU A 562 8.61 -5.10 32.26
N ASP A 563 8.35 -3.83 31.92
CA ASP A 563 7.15 -3.46 31.19
C ASP A 563 7.10 -4.10 29.79
N THR A 564 6.01 -4.74 29.47
CA THR A 564 5.77 -5.24 28.11
C THR A 564 5.36 -4.11 27.17
N PRO A 565 5.61 -4.22 25.86
CA PRO A 565 5.15 -3.24 24.89
C PRO A 565 3.64 -3.01 24.96
N GLU A 566 2.85 -4.05 25.18
CA GLU A 566 1.41 -4.00 25.30
C GLU A 566 0.94 -3.16 26.50
N GLU A 567 1.61 -3.28 27.65
CA GLU A 567 1.33 -2.48 28.85
C GLU A 567 1.64 -1.00 28.62
N ILE A 568 2.78 -0.72 27.99
CA ILE A 568 3.18 0.66 27.63
C ILE A 568 2.14 1.27 26.68
N LEU A 569 1.74 0.55 25.64
CA LEU A 569 0.73 1.00 24.67
C LEU A 569 -0.64 1.21 25.32
N ALA A 570 -1.04 0.37 26.28
CA ALA A 570 -2.27 0.54 27.04
C ALA A 570 -2.24 1.82 27.90
N ARG A 571 -1.11 2.13 28.53
CA ARG A 571 -0.94 3.37 29.32
C ARG A 571 -0.95 4.61 28.42
N ILE A 572 -0.29 4.57 27.26
CA ILE A 572 -0.35 5.64 26.26
C ILE A 572 -1.81 5.86 25.82
N GLY A 573 -2.54 4.77 25.49
CA GLY A 573 -3.93 4.85 25.08
C GLY A 573 -4.86 5.45 26.14
N SER A 574 -4.54 5.27 27.44
CA SER A 574 -5.27 5.88 28.55
C SER A 574 -4.85 7.34 28.81
N GLY A 575 -3.66 7.75 28.35
CA GLY A 575 -3.09 9.08 28.56
C GLY A 575 -2.80 9.44 30.03
N LYS A 576 -2.72 8.45 30.91
CA LYS A 576 -2.47 8.68 32.34
C LYS A 576 -0.97 8.69 32.61
N PHE A 577 -0.45 9.80 33.12
CA PHE A 577 0.91 9.97 33.57
C PHE A 577 0.92 10.90 34.81
N SER A 578 2.02 10.91 35.55
CA SER A 578 2.12 11.73 36.79
C SER A 578 3.07 12.93 36.58
N LEU A 579 2.67 14.06 37.09
CA LEU A 579 3.47 15.29 37.20
C LEU A 579 3.68 15.67 38.68
N SER A 580 3.51 14.73 39.62
CA SER A 580 3.62 14.97 41.06
C SER A 580 4.50 13.89 41.71
N GLY A 581 5.07 14.23 42.86
CA GLY A 581 5.95 13.36 43.66
C GLY A 581 7.36 13.21 43.05
N GLY A 582 8.30 12.63 43.82
CA GLY A 582 9.64 12.29 43.37
C GLY A 582 10.35 13.43 42.62
N TYR A 583 10.74 13.17 41.40
CA TYR A 583 11.50 14.12 40.56
C TYR A 583 10.71 15.38 40.18
N TRP A 584 9.40 15.34 40.17
CA TRP A 584 8.54 16.45 39.79
C TRP A 584 8.47 17.52 40.87
N ASN A 585 8.90 17.22 42.13
CA ASN A 585 8.88 18.20 43.22
C ASN A 585 9.82 19.40 42.99
N SER A 586 10.90 19.18 42.23
CA SER A 586 11.89 20.22 41.89
C SER A 586 11.66 20.89 40.54
N VAL A 587 10.69 20.45 39.78
CA VAL A 587 10.35 21.01 38.46
C VAL A 587 9.34 22.12 38.60
N SER A 588 9.55 23.23 37.87
CA SER A 588 8.69 24.42 37.91
C SER A 588 7.25 24.12 37.48
N PHE A 589 6.34 24.98 37.92
CA PHE A 589 4.93 24.89 37.54
C PHE A 589 4.74 25.04 36.02
N GLU A 590 5.46 25.97 35.42
CA GLU A 590 5.42 26.30 34.01
C GLU A 590 5.89 25.10 33.15
N ALA A 591 6.91 24.35 33.58
CA ALA A 591 7.35 23.14 32.91
C ALA A 591 6.28 22.05 32.97
N LYS A 592 5.65 21.86 34.14
CA LYS A 592 4.54 20.91 34.30
C LYS A 592 3.33 21.24 33.43
N ASP A 593 2.99 22.53 33.38
CA ASP A 593 1.92 23.08 32.56
C ASP A 593 2.16 22.74 31.04
N LEU A 594 3.39 23.03 30.56
CA LEU A 594 3.78 22.76 29.20
C LEU A 594 3.69 21.26 28.88
N VAL A 595 4.28 20.40 29.72
CA VAL A 595 4.21 18.95 29.54
C VAL A 595 2.76 18.46 29.47
N SER A 596 1.90 18.92 30.38
CA SER A 596 0.49 18.52 30.44
C SER A 596 -0.28 18.91 29.19
N LYS A 597 0.03 20.07 28.61
CA LYS A 597 -0.61 20.55 27.35
C LYS A 597 -0.07 19.87 26.10
N MET A 598 1.20 19.48 26.08
CA MET A 598 1.79 18.72 24.99
C MET A 598 1.35 17.25 24.99
N LEU A 599 1.16 16.65 26.17
CA LEU A 599 0.68 15.26 26.34
C LEU A 599 -0.84 15.18 26.54
N HIS A 600 -1.60 16.11 25.96
CA HIS A 600 -3.04 16.03 25.99
C HIS A 600 -3.56 14.92 25.07
N VAL A 601 -4.40 14.01 25.57
CA VAL A 601 -4.91 12.82 24.83
C VAL A 601 -5.70 13.23 23.60
N ASP A 602 -6.52 14.29 23.72
CA ASP A 602 -7.27 14.86 22.60
C ASP A 602 -6.31 15.71 21.73
N PRO A 603 -6.04 15.33 20.48
CA PRO A 603 -5.12 16.06 19.61
C PRO A 603 -5.57 17.50 19.32
N HIS A 604 -6.88 17.77 19.32
CA HIS A 604 -7.42 19.13 19.08
C HIS A 604 -7.22 20.08 20.26
N LYS A 605 -6.99 19.55 21.44
CA LYS A 605 -6.66 20.33 22.65
C LYS A 605 -5.15 20.39 22.93
N ARG A 606 -4.38 19.60 22.20
CA ARG A 606 -2.92 19.59 22.29
C ARG A 606 -2.37 20.87 21.66
N LEU A 607 -1.31 21.43 22.24
CA LEU A 607 -0.65 22.59 21.67
C LEU A 607 -0.11 22.33 20.27
N THR A 608 -0.18 23.32 19.40
CA THR A 608 0.57 23.36 18.13
C THR A 608 2.03 23.76 18.38
N ALA A 609 2.93 23.51 17.41
CA ALA A 609 4.33 23.92 17.51
C ALA A 609 4.47 25.44 17.79
N ALA A 610 3.69 26.26 17.07
CA ALA A 610 3.66 27.72 17.30
C ALA A 610 3.19 28.10 18.71
N GLN A 611 2.25 27.38 19.30
CA GLN A 611 1.80 27.60 20.67
C GLN A 611 2.84 27.18 21.71
N VAL A 612 3.55 26.05 21.47
CA VAL A 612 4.68 25.64 22.31
C VAL A 612 5.76 26.69 22.33
N LEU A 613 6.15 27.27 21.19
CA LEU A 613 7.16 28.34 21.11
C LEU A 613 6.75 29.61 21.83
N ARG A 614 5.45 29.88 21.98
CA ARG A 614 4.92 31.03 22.71
C ARG A 614 4.68 30.76 24.21
N HIS A 615 4.89 29.53 24.66
CA HIS A 615 4.67 29.18 26.05
C HIS A 615 5.68 29.90 26.97
N PRO A 616 5.26 30.44 28.15
CA PRO A 616 6.14 31.20 29.05
C PRO A 616 7.44 30.49 29.39
N TRP A 617 7.40 29.18 29.60
CA TRP A 617 8.58 28.37 29.90
C TRP A 617 9.62 28.35 28.78
N ILE A 618 9.19 28.45 27.51
CA ILE A 618 10.07 28.54 26.34
C ILE A 618 10.54 29.99 26.11
N VAL A 619 9.62 30.97 26.20
CA VAL A 619 9.93 32.39 25.96
C VAL A 619 10.94 32.91 26.99
N ASN A 620 10.76 32.52 28.25
CA ASN A 620 11.59 32.99 29.35
C ASN A 620 12.75 32.02 29.66
N LYS A 621 13.21 31.25 28.72
CA LYS A 621 14.24 30.21 28.89
C LYS A 621 15.51 30.73 29.61
N ASP A 622 15.91 31.98 29.36
CA ASP A 622 17.12 32.55 29.93
C ASP A 622 16.99 32.92 31.43
N GLN A 623 15.75 32.96 31.92
CA GLN A 623 15.44 33.18 33.33
C GLN A 623 15.31 31.88 34.14
N LEU A 624 15.23 30.74 33.46
CA LEU A 624 15.10 29.42 34.08
C LEU A 624 16.36 29.03 34.86
N PRO A 625 16.23 28.18 35.91
CA PRO A 625 17.35 27.73 36.72
C PRO A 625 18.44 27.03 35.89
N LYS A 626 19.70 27.33 36.15
CA LYS A 626 20.88 26.71 35.57
C LYS A 626 21.35 25.47 36.35
N TYR A 627 20.88 25.30 37.59
CA TYR A 627 21.28 24.17 38.42
C TYR A 627 20.57 22.90 37.96
N GLN A 628 21.30 21.78 38.02
CA GLN A 628 20.74 20.47 37.73
C GLN A 628 19.72 20.13 38.80
N LEU A 629 18.57 19.58 38.39
CA LEU A 629 17.53 19.10 39.29
C LEU A 629 18.10 18.04 40.22
N ASN A 630 18.13 18.31 41.56
CA ASN A 630 18.72 17.44 42.57
C ASN A 630 18.06 16.04 42.59
N ARG A 631 18.85 15.00 42.46
CA ARG A 631 18.43 13.62 42.58
C ARG A 631 19.23 12.88 43.65
N HIS A 632 18.52 12.43 44.66
CA HIS A 632 18.97 11.33 45.50
C HIS A 632 18.39 10.08 44.86
N ASP A 633 19.20 9.27 44.21
CA ASP A 633 19.08 7.83 43.94
C ASP A 633 19.29 7.34 42.50
N ALA A 634 20.06 6.29 42.47
CA ALA A 634 20.24 5.15 41.53
C ALA A 634 20.31 5.44 39.99
N PRO A 635 21.52 5.72 39.47
CA PRO A 635 21.80 5.81 38.03
C PRO A 635 21.47 4.53 37.25
N HIS A 636 21.36 3.39 37.95
CA HIS A 636 21.10 2.08 37.33
C HIS A 636 19.67 1.89 36.86
N LEU A 637 18.68 2.52 37.51
CA LEU A 637 17.27 2.44 37.14
C LEU A 637 16.95 3.22 35.86
N VAL A 638 17.57 4.41 35.70
CA VAL A 638 17.39 5.22 34.49
C VAL A 638 17.95 4.49 33.26
N LYS A 639 19.16 3.97 33.39
CA LYS A 639 19.82 3.21 32.33
C LYS A 639 19.07 1.92 31.99
N GLY A 640 18.50 1.26 33.02
CA GLY A 640 17.69 0.07 32.88
C GLY A 640 16.36 0.33 32.19
N ALA A 641 15.61 1.36 32.60
CA ALA A 641 14.33 1.71 31.99
C ALA A 641 14.47 2.20 30.55
N MET A 642 15.49 3.05 30.27
CA MET A 642 15.78 3.47 28.89
C MET A 642 16.38 2.34 28.06
N ALA A 643 17.24 1.49 28.61
CA ALA A 643 17.79 0.32 27.89
C ALA A 643 16.72 -0.77 27.65
N ALA A 644 15.78 -0.97 28.57
CA ALA A 644 14.64 -1.86 28.36
C ALA A 644 13.67 -1.29 27.33
N THR A 645 13.43 0.01 27.39
CA THR A 645 12.70 0.75 26.36
C THR A 645 13.39 0.61 25.00
N TYR A 646 14.72 0.77 24.96
CA TYR A 646 15.52 0.64 23.74
C TYR A 646 15.61 -0.82 23.26
N SER A 647 15.73 -1.79 24.14
CA SER A 647 15.73 -3.22 23.75
C SER A 647 14.34 -3.78 23.45
N ALA A 648 13.28 -3.23 24.00
CA ALA A 648 11.91 -3.50 23.55
C ALA A 648 11.63 -2.88 22.17
N LEU A 649 12.28 -1.77 21.86
CA LEU A 649 12.22 -1.09 20.56
C LEU A 649 13.15 -1.72 19.51
N ASN A 650 14.30 -2.22 19.93
CA ASN A 650 15.35 -2.83 19.11
C ASN A 650 15.41 -4.36 19.23
N ARG A 651 14.42 -5.02 19.80
CA ARG A 651 14.21 -6.40 19.42
C ARG A 651 14.03 -6.38 17.92
N ASN A 652 15.13 -6.76 17.23
CA ASN A 652 15.18 -6.94 15.81
C ASN A 652 13.91 -7.65 15.36
N VAL A 653 12.89 -6.88 15.08
CA VAL A 653 12.10 -7.18 13.93
C VAL A 653 13.03 -6.77 12.81
N SER A 654 13.99 -7.62 12.47
CA SER A 654 14.37 -7.73 11.08
C SER A 654 13.04 -7.71 10.39
N ALA A 655 12.74 -6.65 9.68
CA ALA A 655 11.68 -6.71 8.71
C ALA A 655 12.20 -7.65 7.60
N VAL A 656 12.32 -8.91 7.93
CA VAL A 656 12.05 -9.96 6.98
C VAL A 656 10.67 -9.58 6.49
N LEU A 657 10.59 -9.20 5.22
CA LEU A 657 9.32 -9.06 4.52
C LEU A 657 8.58 -10.36 4.80
N GLU A 658 7.72 -10.33 5.82
CA GLU A 658 6.91 -11.50 6.14
C GLU A 658 6.11 -11.81 4.90
N PRO A 659 6.03 -13.07 4.50
CA PRO A 659 5.21 -13.47 3.38
C PRO A 659 3.84 -12.81 3.53
N VAL A 660 3.27 -12.31 2.43
CA VAL A 660 1.98 -11.58 2.44
C VAL A 660 0.90 -12.32 3.24
N GLY A 661 0.99 -13.67 3.28
CA GLY A 661 0.14 -14.54 4.10
C GLY A 661 0.25 -14.35 5.62
N CYS A 662 1.31 -13.73 6.11
CA CYS A 662 1.51 -13.43 7.54
C CYS A 662 1.05 -12.02 7.91
N SER A 663 0.67 -11.19 6.93
CA SER A 663 0.18 -9.84 7.20
C SER A 663 -1.09 -9.87 8.05
N THR A 664 -1.28 -8.83 8.87
CA THR A 664 -2.49 -8.68 9.69
C THR A 664 -3.78 -8.74 8.85
N LEU A 665 -3.71 -8.27 7.61
CA LEU A 665 -4.82 -8.31 6.67
C LEU A 665 -5.10 -9.73 6.18
N ALA A 666 -4.06 -10.50 5.85
CA ALA A 666 -4.16 -11.90 5.45
C ALA A 666 -4.67 -12.79 6.61
N GLN A 667 -4.15 -12.56 7.83
CA GLN A 667 -4.63 -13.26 9.02
C GLN A 667 -6.08 -12.93 9.34
N ARG A 668 -6.50 -11.67 9.20
CA ARG A 668 -7.89 -11.23 9.37
C ARG A 668 -8.84 -11.88 8.38
N ARG A 669 -8.38 -12.23 7.19
CA ARG A 669 -9.16 -12.96 6.17
C ARG A 669 -9.21 -14.46 6.40
N GLY A 670 -8.53 -15.00 7.42
CA GLY A 670 -8.48 -16.44 7.71
C GLY A 670 -7.74 -17.26 6.66
N VAL A 671 -6.86 -16.62 5.88
CA VAL A 671 -6.14 -17.27 4.79
C VAL A 671 -4.87 -17.91 5.33
N LYS A 672 -4.86 -19.22 5.44
CA LYS A 672 -3.70 -20.04 5.87
C LYS A 672 -2.61 -20.17 4.79
N LYS A 673 -2.40 -19.39 3.90
CA LYS A 673 -1.46 -19.21 2.78
C LYS A 673 -2.22 -18.60 1.61
N LEU A 674 -2.05 -17.30 1.43
CA LEU A 674 -2.39 -16.69 0.16
C LEU A 674 -1.42 -17.24 -0.88
N THR A 675 -1.90 -18.13 -1.71
CA THR A 675 -1.28 -18.29 -3.01
C THR A 675 -1.64 -17.03 -3.78
N SER A 676 -0.64 -16.26 -4.21
CA SER A 676 -0.85 -15.17 -5.16
C SER A 676 -1.57 -15.77 -6.39
N THR A 677 -2.87 -15.56 -6.45
CA THR A 677 -3.72 -16.05 -7.54
C THR A 677 -4.08 -14.94 -8.51
N ALA A 678 -3.60 -13.75 -8.25
CA ALA A 678 -3.81 -12.63 -9.13
C ALA A 678 -2.85 -12.73 -10.31
N LEU A 679 -3.28 -13.26 -11.37
CA LEU A 679 -3.00 -13.14 -12.82
C LEU A 679 -3.62 -14.29 -13.57
#